data_761681ef969760b2fa30639dc4f2e60a
#
_entry.id   761681ef969760b2fa30639dc4f2e60a
#
_cell.length_a   1.000
_cell.length_b   1.000
_cell.length_c   1.000
_cell.angle_alpha   90.00
_cell.angle_beta   90.00
_cell.angle_gamma   90.00
#
_symmetry.space_group_name_H-M   'P 1'
#
loop_
_entity.id
_entity.type
_entity.pdbx_description
1 polymer ?
#
loop_
_entity_poly.entity_id
_entity_poly.type
_entity_poly.pdbx_seq_one_letter_code
_entity_poly.pdbx_strand_id
1 'polypeptide(L)'
;MIMNIKTALRILSIVAVLAIAWGLRVRAADKLPIDFDEDDYLRAGQEYAHLIRTSNWSGFLETNYRTEHPPLAKIAYGIVFSFLPEQPLVEDVAITAGPAKILPGELLRAGRKEAAGFGTLTAFLLALVNPLAGILLATHSFTIKYTSQIMLDGLSSLLSLSTILAYVQYKRRNRAVWLVMSSVLLGLAADSKYLHGTVGFAILVDQIFENRKNIIGRNFKTLLPILGWGFLSLLVFFVANPYLWPDPIGRLQESFTSVTYTVTNPNVQNANFPLWQPLVWISMSPILWHENVFLFAPDFLIGLFAIVGFTRLWQKERVFALWLGLSLLTLLLWKTKWPQYILILTAPLSLAAAEGIAKAWESLLVSLRNRGSKRIFYNIEESRQAIPWLVPGLIAFALLTLLPFLFQIAVSLTDFNSASIRDGFQGGIWREILGGLSGQIEPSNSEFPFRSNKVQYTGFSGYLPIFYFVTGQGIFVFNILWMVASTSLQVLLGGGLSILLNQRGVGLKKFWQAFFILPWAIPEFIGALMWLNIFVPEIGWLSLAAKKYGDAFPLQFLIGWERTPTFWFFIFLVPAVWYGFPLILLAVNAGLKTIPRDIYEAASIDGANSWQMLHHMTLPLLMPILLPAIIIRGIYAFNQFYLFQAFLFTESTFATLSYNLFNPSSGFGGGQFAVSAIINILTVLILIGLVSLFNRRMQSREEFIHA
;
A
#
# COMPACT_ATOMS: atom_id res chain seq x y z
N MET A 1 -14.38 -4.62 -45.60
CA MET A 1 -13.15 -4.74 -44.77
C MET A 1 -13.58 -5.26 -43.39
N ILE A 2 -13.47 -6.56 -43.14
CA ILE A 2 -13.97 -7.21 -41.92
C ILE A 2 -12.95 -6.90 -40.83
N MET A 3 -13.33 -6.07 -39.85
CA MET A 3 -12.51 -5.76 -38.68
C MET A 3 -12.25 -7.04 -37.87
N ASN A 4 -10.99 -7.33 -37.57
CA ASN A 4 -10.62 -8.49 -36.77
C ASN A 4 -11.33 -8.45 -35.38
N ILE A 5 -11.95 -9.54 -34.96
CA ILE A 5 -12.70 -9.65 -33.68
C ILE A 5 -11.89 -9.12 -32.49
N LYS A 6 -10.58 -9.38 -32.44
CA LYS A 6 -9.69 -8.85 -31.39
C LYS A 6 -9.61 -7.33 -31.39
N THR A 7 -9.56 -6.70 -32.57
CA THR A 7 -9.55 -5.24 -32.71
C THR A 7 -10.89 -4.64 -32.30
N ALA A 8 -12.00 -5.28 -32.70
CA ALA A 8 -13.34 -4.86 -32.29
C ALA A 8 -13.54 -4.92 -30.79
N LEU A 9 -13.14 -6.02 -30.14
CA LEU A 9 -13.19 -6.18 -28.69
C LEU A 9 -12.32 -5.16 -27.96
N ARG A 10 -11.14 -4.84 -28.47
CA ARG A 10 -10.28 -3.81 -27.90
C ARG A 10 -10.91 -2.42 -27.95
N ILE A 11 -11.48 -2.04 -29.10
CA ILE A 11 -12.17 -0.75 -29.27
C ILE A 11 -13.36 -0.69 -28.32
N LEU A 12 -14.18 -1.74 -28.26
CA LEU A 12 -15.33 -1.82 -27.36
C LEU A 12 -14.90 -1.67 -25.90
N SER A 13 -13.81 -2.32 -25.50
CA SER A 13 -13.26 -2.19 -24.13
C SER A 13 -12.84 -0.76 -23.83
N ILE A 14 -12.19 -0.07 -24.75
CA ILE A 14 -11.75 1.33 -24.56
C ILE A 14 -12.96 2.27 -24.46
N VAL A 15 -13.98 2.08 -25.29
CA VAL A 15 -15.23 2.85 -25.21
C VAL A 15 -15.95 2.60 -23.89
N ALA A 16 -15.99 1.34 -23.44
CA ALA A 16 -16.55 0.99 -22.14
C ALA A 16 -15.81 1.67 -20.99
N VAL A 17 -14.46 1.72 -21.02
CA VAL A 17 -13.66 2.45 -20.01
C VAL A 17 -14.04 3.93 -19.99
N LEU A 18 -14.17 4.57 -21.15
CA LEU A 18 -14.54 5.98 -21.25
C LEU A 18 -15.92 6.24 -20.62
N ALA A 19 -16.92 5.40 -20.96
CA ALA A 19 -18.27 5.52 -20.43
C ALA A 19 -18.33 5.28 -18.91
N ILE A 20 -17.66 4.23 -18.42
CA ILE A 20 -17.60 3.91 -16.99
C ILE A 20 -16.88 5.02 -16.23
N ALA A 21 -15.72 5.48 -16.71
CA ALA A 21 -14.93 6.51 -16.05
C ALA A 21 -15.71 7.81 -15.93
N TRP A 22 -16.40 8.24 -16.99
CA TRP A 22 -17.23 9.44 -17.00
C TRP A 22 -18.44 9.28 -16.08
N GLY A 23 -19.21 8.19 -16.24
CA GLY A 23 -20.43 7.95 -15.45
C GLY A 23 -20.19 7.90 -13.95
N LEU A 24 -19.11 7.21 -13.51
CA LEU A 24 -18.76 7.13 -12.09
C LEU A 24 -18.34 8.49 -11.52
N ARG A 25 -17.59 9.30 -12.29
CA ARG A 25 -17.12 10.62 -11.84
C ARG A 25 -18.24 11.65 -11.82
N VAL A 26 -19.11 11.69 -12.83
CA VAL A 26 -20.28 12.59 -12.82
C VAL A 26 -21.20 12.26 -11.65
N ARG A 27 -21.49 10.96 -11.42
CA ARG A 27 -22.25 10.53 -10.25
C ARG A 27 -21.60 10.99 -8.93
N ALA A 28 -20.28 10.85 -8.80
CA ALA A 28 -19.54 11.27 -7.62
C ALA A 28 -19.55 12.81 -7.47
N ALA A 29 -19.37 13.54 -8.55
CA ALA A 29 -19.42 15.00 -8.58
C ALA A 29 -20.74 15.57 -8.04
N ASP A 30 -21.87 14.89 -8.33
CA ASP A 30 -23.19 15.30 -7.86
C ASP A 30 -23.45 14.94 -6.39
N LYS A 31 -22.78 13.90 -5.85
CA LYS A 31 -23.09 13.35 -4.51
C LYS A 31 -22.06 13.67 -3.45
N LEU A 32 -20.82 13.97 -3.83
CA LEU A 32 -19.75 14.27 -2.87
C LEU A 32 -20.02 15.58 -2.14
N PRO A 33 -19.83 15.63 -0.83
CA PRO A 33 -19.81 16.89 -0.09
C PRO A 33 -18.70 17.80 -0.60
N ILE A 34 -18.68 19.04 -0.17
CA ILE A 34 -17.59 19.98 -0.44
C ILE A 34 -16.37 19.50 0.34
N ASP A 35 -15.21 19.35 -0.33
CA ASP A 35 -13.94 18.99 0.29
C ASP A 35 -13.27 20.23 0.91
N PHE A 36 -12.31 20.00 1.79
CA PHE A 36 -11.64 21.03 2.55
C PHE A 36 -10.93 22.07 1.67
N ASP A 37 -10.29 21.65 0.59
CA ASP A 37 -9.51 22.50 -0.33
C ASP A 37 -10.36 22.97 -1.55
N GLU A 38 -11.59 22.50 -1.69
CA GLU A 38 -12.38 22.71 -2.92
C GLU A 38 -12.82 24.19 -3.09
N ASP A 39 -13.12 24.86 -1.99
CA ASP A 39 -13.43 26.30 -1.97
C ASP A 39 -12.23 27.16 -2.37
N ASP A 40 -11.04 26.81 -1.91
CA ASP A 40 -9.81 27.52 -2.25
C ASP A 40 -9.50 27.46 -3.74
N TYR A 41 -9.63 26.28 -4.35
CA TYR A 41 -9.37 26.14 -5.79
C TYR A 41 -10.51 26.71 -6.65
N LEU A 42 -11.74 26.70 -6.15
CA LEU A 42 -12.86 27.37 -6.80
C LEU A 42 -12.61 28.90 -6.80
N ARG A 43 -12.23 29.48 -5.66
CA ARG A 43 -11.86 30.90 -5.54
C ARG A 43 -10.71 31.27 -6.47
N ALA A 44 -9.64 30.46 -6.47
CA ALA A 44 -8.52 30.71 -7.40
C ALA A 44 -8.99 30.71 -8.86
N GLY A 45 -9.87 29.78 -9.24
CA GLY A 45 -10.48 29.76 -10.58
C GLY A 45 -11.33 31.01 -10.87
N GLN A 46 -12.08 31.55 -9.87
CA GLN A 46 -12.85 32.78 -10.03
C GLN A 46 -11.94 34.01 -10.28
N GLU A 47 -10.81 34.11 -9.55
CA GLU A 47 -9.85 35.20 -9.76
C GLU A 47 -9.29 35.17 -11.19
N TYR A 48 -8.87 34.02 -11.73
CA TYR A 48 -8.42 33.90 -13.11
C TYR A 48 -9.56 34.14 -14.12
N ALA A 49 -10.78 33.69 -13.83
CA ALA A 49 -11.93 33.98 -14.68
C ALA A 49 -12.20 35.49 -14.81
N HIS A 50 -12.08 36.22 -13.72
CA HIS A 50 -12.20 37.69 -13.72
C HIS A 50 -11.11 38.34 -14.58
N LEU A 51 -9.85 37.93 -14.43
CA LEU A 51 -8.73 38.44 -15.26
C LEU A 51 -8.94 38.17 -16.76
N ILE A 52 -9.46 36.98 -17.11
CA ILE A 52 -9.77 36.62 -18.50
C ILE A 52 -10.89 37.50 -19.05
N ARG A 53 -12.00 37.67 -18.32
CA ARG A 53 -13.16 38.47 -18.75
C ARG A 53 -12.80 39.94 -18.94
N THR A 54 -11.99 40.48 -18.06
CA THR A 54 -11.54 41.88 -18.09
C THR A 54 -10.34 42.10 -19.03
N SER A 55 -9.83 41.02 -19.68
CA SER A 55 -8.59 41.05 -20.47
C SER A 55 -7.38 41.66 -19.74
N ASN A 56 -7.36 41.46 -18.41
CA ASN A 56 -6.27 41.99 -17.56
C ASN A 56 -5.11 40.98 -17.53
N TRP A 57 -4.31 40.96 -18.60
CA TRP A 57 -3.17 40.05 -18.72
C TRP A 57 -2.04 40.34 -17.75
N SER A 58 -1.86 41.60 -17.34
CA SER A 58 -0.88 41.96 -16.30
C SER A 58 -1.26 41.39 -14.93
N GLY A 59 -2.54 41.22 -14.65
CA GLY A 59 -3.02 40.60 -13.42
C GLY A 59 -2.53 39.14 -13.24
N PHE A 60 -2.25 38.42 -14.31
CA PHE A 60 -1.67 37.04 -14.19
C PHE A 60 -0.27 37.04 -13.58
N LEU A 61 0.46 38.15 -13.63
CA LEU A 61 1.77 38.32 -13.01
C LEU A 61 1.68 38.42 -11.48
N GLU A 62 0.57 38.88 -10.96
CA GLU A 62 0.37 39.18 -9.55
C GLU A 62 -0.54 38.21 -8.82
N THR A 63 -1.35 37.43 -9.57
CA THR A 63 -2.39 36.56 -9.00
C THR A 63 -1.92 35.13 -8.91
N ASN A 64 -1.85 34.60 -7.69
CA ASN A 64 -1.74 33.16 -7.46
C ASN A 64 -2.26 32.84 -6.03
N TYR A 65 -3.59 32.82 -5.88
CA TYR A 65 -4.19 32.42 -4.60
C TYR A 65 -3.74 31.02 -4.20
N ARG A 66 -3.30 30.82 -2.96
CA ARG A 66 -2.59 29.63 -2.49
C ARG A 66 -1.25 29.43 -3.21
N THR A 67 -0.28 30.29 -2.85
CA THR A 67 1.05 30.35 -3.50
C THR A 67 1.88 29.08 -3.35
N GLU A 68 1.54 28.18 -2.40
CA GLU A 68 2.15 26.85 -2.23
C GLU A 68 1.92 25.91 -3.44
N HIS A 69 1.00 26.28 -4.34
CA HIS A 69 0.71 25.54 -5.55
C HIS A 69 0.83 26.42 -6.79
N PRO A 70 1.40 25.91 -7.90
CA PRO A 70 1.54 26.64 -9.13
C PRO A 70 0.18 26.92 -9.79
N PRO A 71 0.09 27.86 -10.76
CA PRO A 71 -1.18 28.43 -11.23
C PRO A 71 -1.89 27.63 -12.32
N LEU A 72 -1.22 26.76 -13.10
CA LEU A 72 -1.78 26.22 -14.35
C LEU A 72 -3.14 25.50 -14.16
N ALA A 73 -3.28 24.68 -13.15
CA ALA A 73 -4.57 24.01 -12.91
C ALA A 73 -5.67 24.98 -12.47
N LYS A 74 -5.31 26.04 -11.73
CA LYS A 74 -6.24 27.09 -11.31
C LYS A 74 -6.68 27.93 -12.52
N ILE A 75 -5.76 28.22 -13.45
CA ILE A 75 -6.04 28.90 -14.73
C ILE A 75 -6.99 28.04 -15.58
N ALA A 76 -6.81 26.72 -15.61
CA ALA A 76 -7.70 25.81 -16.35
C ALA A 76 -9.15 25.96 -15.85
N TYR A 77 -9.38 25.88 -14.54
CA TYR A 77 -10.70 26.16 -13.95
C TYR A 77 -11.19 27.57 -14.29
N GLY A 78 -10.30 28.58 -14.23
CA GLY A 78 -10.60 29.96 -14.58
C GLY A 78 -11.09 30.12 -16.02
N ILE A 79 -10.54 29.38 -16.96
CA ILE A 79 -10.99 29.38 -18.36
C ILE A 79 -12.44 28.90 -18.43
N VAL A 80 -12.79 27.77 -17.80
CA VAL A 80 -14.17 27.26 -17.79
C VAL A 80 -15.11 28.25 -17.09
N PHE A 81 -14.72 28.80 -15.94
CA PHE A 81 -15.53 29.78 -15.20
C PHE A 81 -15.73 31.08 -15.97
N SER A 82 -14.82 31.47 -16.85
CA SER A 82 -14.95 32.70 -17.66
C SER A 82 -16.14 32.67 -18.63
N PHE A 83 -16.62 31.50 -19.02
CA PHE A 83 -17.81 31.31 -19.87
C PHE A 83 -19.14 31.30 -19.10
N LEU A 84 -19.10 31.35 -17.76
CA LEU A 84 -20.28 31.33 -16.89
C LEU A 84 -20.56 32.73 -16.34
N PRO A 85 -21.78 33.01 -15.86
CA PRO A 85 -22.07 34.28 -15.18
C PRO A 85 -21.12 34.56 -14.03
N GLU A 86 -20.70 35.81 -13.87
CA GLU A 86 -19.84 36.21 -12.77
C GLU A 86 -20.60 36.09 -11.44
N GLN A 87 -19.93 35.49 -10.48
CA GLN A 87 -20.44 35.28 -9.13
C GLN A 87 -19.50 35.96 -8.13
N PRO A 88 -19.99 36.41 -6.98
CA PRO A 88 -19.14 36.96 -5.92
C PRO A 88 -18.01 35.99 -5.57
N LEU A 89 -16.81 36.53 -5.29
CA LEU A 89 -15.68 35.72 -4.86
C LEU A 89 -16.04 34.95 -3.58
N VAL A 90 -15.65 33.69 -3.55
CA VAL A 90 -15.78 32.88 -2.34
C VAL A 90 -14.86 33.46 -1.26
N GLU A 91 -15.42 33.78 -0.12
CA GLU A 91 -14.63 34.31 1.01
C GLU A 91 -13.78 33.20 1.63
N ASP A 92 -12.59 33.58 2.07
CA ASP A 92 -11.70 32.72 2.87
C ASP A 92 -12.31 32.59 4.28
N VAL A 93 -13.23 31.67 4.46
CA VAL A 93 -13.79 31.39 5.77
C VAL A 93 -12.79 30.55 6.53
N ALA A 94 -11.98 31.20 7.37
CA ALA A 94 -11.17 30.52 8.38
C ALA A 94 -12.03 29.47 9.10
N ILE A 95 -11.47 28.27 9.30
CA ILE A 95 -12.15 27.10 9.87
C ILE A 95 -12.52 27.38 11.32
N THR A 96 -13.58 28.10 11.53
CA THR A 96 -14.36 28.08 12.76
C THR A 96 -15.56 27.19 12.50
N ALA A 97 -15.81 26.24 13.39
CA ALA A 97 -16.96 25.35 13.35
C ALA A 97 -18.24 26.16 13.09
N GLY A 98 -18.63 26.27 11.83
CA GLY A 98 -19.77 27.06 11.36
C GLY A 98 -20.58 26.27 10.34
N PRO A 99 -21.78 26.74 9.94
CA PRO A 99 -22.67 26.03 9.02
C PRO A 99 -21.97 25.74 7.70
N ALA A 100 -22.37 24.63 7.05
CA ALA A 100 -21.78 24.15 5.80
C ALA A 100 -21.55 25.29 4.80
N LYS A 101 -20.32 25.39 4.27
CA LYS A 101 -19.93 26.39 3.27
C LYS A 101 -20.90 26.34 2.08
N ILE A 102 -21.48 27.48 1.72
CA ILE A 102 -22.35 27.59 0.55
C ILE A 102 -21.50 28.11 -0.61
N LEU A 103 -21.16 27.25 -1.54
CA LEU A 103 -20.42 27.60 -2.75
C LEU A 103 -21.39 27.92 -3.90
N PRO A 104 -21.02 28.78 -4.88
CA PRO A 104 -21.82 29.04 -6.07
C PRO A 104 -22.08 27.76 -6.87
N GLY A 105 -23.32 27.29 -6.87
CA GLY A 105 -23.68 25.96 -7.38
C GLY A 105 -23.40 25.72 -8.87
N GLU A 106 -23.42 26.79 -9.70
CA GLU A 106 -23.10 26.69 -11.12
C GLU A 106 -21.60 26.50 -11.34
N LEU A 107 -20.77 27.29 -10.66
CA LEU A 107 -19.32 27.19 -10.74
C LEU A 107 -18.84 25.86 -10.15
N LEU A 108 -19.39 25.44 -9.02
CA LEU A 108 -19.08 24.15 -8.39
C LEU A 108 -19.36 22.98 -9.35
N ARG A 109 -20.54 22.96 -10.00
CA ARG A 109 -20.88 21.90 -10.95
C ARG A 109 -20.00 21.92 -12.19
N ALA A 110 -19.67 23.10 -12.71
CA ALA A 110 -18.81 23.24 -13.89
C ALA A 110 -17.39 22.77 -13.59
N GLY A 111 -16.77 23.24 -12.50
CA GLY A 111 -15.43 22.85 -12.10
C GLY A 111 -15.31 21.35 -11.75
N ARG A 112 -16.33 20.77 -11.09
CA ARG A 112 -16.38 19.32 -10.85
C ARG A 112 -16.49 18.50 -12.14
N LYS A 113 -17.25 18.97 -13.13
CA LYS A 113 -17.32 18.31 -14.45
C LYS A 113 -16.01 18.41 -15.21
N GLU A 114 -15.31 19.54 -15.12
CA GLU A 114 -13.98 19.70 -15.71
C GLU A 114 -12.99 18.73 -15.06
N ALA A 115 -12.94 18.65 -13.72
CA ALA A 115 -12.13 17.68 -13.00
C ALA A 115 -12.46 16.24 -13.41
N ALA A 116 -13.76 15.90 -13.55
CA ALA A 116 -14.23 14.61 -14.04
C ALA A 116 -13.73 14.32 -15.47
N GLY A 117 -13.64 15.35 -16.31
CA GLY A 117 -13.05 15.28 -17.65
C GLY A 117 -11.58 14.87 -17.61
N PHE A 118 -10.77 15.53 -16.78
CA PHE A 118 -9.35 15.18 -16.62
C PHE A 118 -9.16 13.73 -16.14
N GLY A 119 -9.90 13.30 -15.12
CA GLY A 119 -9.82 11.93 -14.62
C GLY A 119 -10.29 10.89 -15.64
N THR A 120 -11.31 11.21 -16.45
CA THR A 120 -11.82 10.34 -17.51
C THR A 120 -10.80 10.20 -18.65
N LEU A 121 -10.18 11.31 -19.07
CA LEU A 121 -9.13 11.29 -20.07
C LEU A 121 -7.90 10.51 -19.60
N THR A 122 -7.55 10.62 -18.33
CA THR A 122 -6.44 9.82 -17.74
C THR A 122 -6.75 8.32 -17.86
N ALA A 123 -7.94 7.87 -17.47
CA ALA A 123 -8.35 6.47 -17.62
C ALA A 123 -8.40 6.01 -19.07
N PHE A 124 -8.88 6.86 -19.98
CA PHE A 124 -8.91 6.60 -21.43
C PHE A 124 -7.49 6.43 -21.99
N LEU A 125 -6.56 7.34 -21.69
CA LEU A 125 -5.17 7.24 -22.17
C LEU A 125 -4.50 5.97 -21.67
N LEU A 126 -4.75 5.59 -20.41
CA LEU A 126 -4.24 4.34 -19.87
C LEU A 126 -4.87 3.11 -20.54
N ALA A 127 -6.15 3.16 -20.90
CA ALA A 127 -6.84 2.10 -21.64
C ALA A 127 -6.28 1.91 -23.06
N LEU A 128 -5.74 2.94 -23.70
CA LEU A 128 -5.03 2.81 -24.98
C LEU A 128 -3.77 1.95 -24.85
N VAL A 129 -3.12 1.97 -23.68
CA VAL A 129 -1.97 1.10 -23.35
C VAL A 129 -2.44 -0.29 -23.01
N ASN A 130 -3.33 -0.40 -22.02
CA ASN A 130 -3.90 -1.65 -21.53
C ASN A 130 -5.35 -1.42 -21.07
N PRO A 131 -6.36 -1.98 -21.77
CA PRO A 131 -7.77 -1.77 -21.41
C PRO A 131 -8.11 -2.18 -19.97
N LEU A 132 -7.50 -3.25 -19.44
CA LEU A 132 -7.70 -3.69 -18.05
C LEU A 132 -7.15 -2.65 -17.07
N ALA A 133 -5.97 -2.09 -17.33
CA ALA A 133 -5.42 -1.02 -16.49
C ALA A 133 -6.32 0.22 -16.52
N GLY A 134 -6.87 0.57 -17.69
CA GLY A 134 -7.82 1.66 -17.84
C GLY A 134 -9.09 1.44 -16.99
N ILE A 135 -9.65 0.22 -16.98
CA ILE A 135 -10.83 -0.09 -16.15
C ILE A 135 -10.50 -0.02 -14.65
N LEU A 136 -9.35 -0.54 -14.24
CA LEU A 136 -8.90 -0.48 -12.85
C LEU A 136 -8.75 0.99 -12.40
N LEU A 137 -8.15 1.85 -13.22
CA LEU A 137 -8.06 3.28 -12.92
C LEU A 137 -9.42 3.97 -12.92
N ALA A 138 -10.32 3.60 -13.85
CA ALA A 138 -11.67 4.16 -13.93
C ALA A 138 -12.48 3.85 -12.66
N THR A 139 -12.22 2.72 -12.02
CA THR A 139 -12.96 2.21 -10.85
C THR A 139 -12.25 2.45 -9.51
N HIS A 140 -11.00 2.92 -9.50
CA HIS A 140 -10.26 3.24 -8.29
C HIS A 140 -10.94 4.40 -7.53
N SER A 141 -11.41 4.14 -6.30
CA SER A 141 -12.35 5.01 -5.62
C SER A 141 -11.73 6.35 -5.20
N PHE A 142 -10.48 6.39 -4.73
CA PHE A 142 -9.78 7.65 -4.46
C PHE A 142 -9.56 8.48 -5.74
N THR A 143 -9.27 7.83 -6.87
CA THR A 143 -9.16 8.55 -8.14
C THR A 143 -10.50 9.15 -8.54
N ILE A 144 -11.61 8.41 -8.38
CA ILE A 144 -12.95 8.94 -8.61
C ILE A 144 -13.18 10.14 -7.70
N LYS A 145 -12.95 10.03 -6.38
CA LYS A 145 -13.15 11.12 -5.42
C LYS A 145 -12.46 12.40 -5.87
N TYR A 146 -11.13 12.37 -5.97
CA TYR A 146 -10.31 13.57 -6.20
C TYR A 146 -10.25 14.05 -7.65
N THR A 147 -10.84 13.30 -8.59
CA THR A 147 -11.11 13.78 -9.96
C THR A 147 -12.60 14.07 -10.21
N SER A 148 -13.42 14.16 -9.15
CA SER A 148 -14.81 14.57 -9.19
C SER A 148 -15.08 15.79 -8.32
N GLN A 149 -14.06 16.36 -7.74
CA GLN A 149 -14.04 17.60 -6.95
C GLN A 149 -13.04 18.56 -7.58
N ILE A 150 -13.14 19.85 -7.29
CA ILE A 150 -12.25 20.89 -7.85
C ILE A 150 -10.89 20.79 -7.16
N MET A 151 -10.02 19.89 -7.70
CA MET A 151 -8.69 19.59 -7.18
C MET A 151 -7.63 19.75 -8.27
N LEU A 152 -6.43 20.14 -7.88
CA LEU A 152 -5.30 20.33 -8.83
C LEU A 152 -4.80 18.99 -9.38
N ASP A 153 -5.00 17.89 -8.64
CA ASP A 153 -4.46 16.56 -8.93
C ASP A 153 -5.03 15.93 -10.20
N GLY A 154 -6.23 16.31 -10.63
CA GLY A 154 -6.87 15.77 -11.84
C GLY A 154 -6.07 16.10 -13.10
N LEU A 155 -5.79 17.37 -13.36
CA LEU A 155 -5.00 17.83 -14.50
C LEU A 155 -3.54 17.34 -14.39
N SER A 156 -2.95 17.43 -13.21
CA SER A 156 -1.57 17.00 -12.98
C SER A 156 -1.37 15.51 -13.26
N SER A 157 -2.34 14.65 -12.92
CA SER A 157 -2.31 13.21 -13.20
C SER A 157 -2.41 12.91 -14.69
N LEU A 158 -3.28 13.64 -15.42
CA LEU A 158 -3.40 13.53 -16.86
C LEU A 158 -2.09 13.89 -17.58
N LEU A 159 -1.48 14.99 -17.19
CA LEU A 159 -0.21 15.48 -17.77
C LEU A 159 0.96 14.53 -17.42
N SER A 160 1.00 14.00 -16.20
CA SER A 160 2.01 13.01 -15.78
C SER A 160 1.96 11.74 -16.61
N LEU A 161 0.75 11.18 -16.81
CA LEU A 161 0.59 10.00 -17.66
C LEU A 161 0.98 10.31 -19.11
N SER A 162 0.54 11.46 -19.64
CA SER A 162 0.87 11.90 -20.99
C SER A 162 2.38 12.08 -21.18
N THR A 163 3.09 12.60 -20.18
CA THR A 163 4.55 12.72 -20.16
C THR A 163 5.24 11.38 -20.37
N ILE A 164 4.85 10.37 -19.57
CA ILE A 164 5.42 9.01 -19.64
C ILE A 164 5.06 8.35 -20.97
N LEU A 165 3.81 8.52 -21.46
CA LEU A 165 3.40 7.96 -22.76
C LEU A 165 4.18 8.55 -23.92
N ALA A 166 4.42 9.86 -23.92
CA ALA A 166 5.26 10.51 -24.92
C ALA A 166 6.70 9.99 -24.87
N TYR A 167 7.27 9.83 -23.66
CA TYR A 167 8.60 9.26 -23.49
C TYR A 167 8.68 7.79 -23.99
N VAL A 168 7.69 6.95 -23.69
CA VAL A 168 7.61 5.57 -24.22
C VAL A 168 7.52 5.57 -25.74
N GLN A 169 6.80 6.50 -26.34
CA GLN A 169 6.76 6.66 -27.81
C GLN A 169 8.13 7.10 -28.38
N TYR A 170 8.86 7.96 -27.67
CA TYR A 170 10.24 8.29 -28.03
C TYR A 170 11.11 7.03 -28.06
N LYS A 171 11.08 6.23 -27.02
CA LYS A 171 11.85 4.96 -26.98
C LYS A 171 11.49 4.00 -28.09
N ARG A 172 10.20 3.89 -28.44
CA ARG A 172 9.72 2.94 -29.46
C ARG A 172 9.98 3.42 -30.89
N ARG A 173 9.85 4.73 -31.16
CA ARG A 173 9.91 5.29 -32.51
C ARG A 173 11.20 6.02 -32.82
N ASN A 174 12.03 6.29 -31.84
CA ASN A 174 13.27 7.06 -31.92
C ASN A 174 13.15 8.41 -32.67
N ARG A 175 12.01 9.13 -32.43
CA ARG A 175 11.75 10.44 -33.02
C ARG A 175 11.79 11.51 -31.96
N ALA A 176 12.66 12.52 -32.12
CA ALA A 176 12.86 13.61 -31.17
C ALA A 176 11.57 14.36 -30.80
N VAL A 177 10.58 14.44 -31.69
CA VAL A 177 9.29 15.10 -31.43
C VAL A 177 8.61 14.52 -30.18
N TRP A 178 8.71 13.22 -29.94
CA TRP A 178 8.10 12.60 -28.76
C TRP A 178 8.85 12.94 -27.48
N LEU A 179 10.17 13.14 -27.55
CA LEU A 179 10.96 13.60 -26.41
C LEU A 179 10.64 15.06 -26.07
N VAL A 180 10.49 15.91 -27.10
CA VAL A 180 10.03 17.29 -26.95
C VAL A 180 8.63 17.33 -26.35
N MET A 181 7.68 16.52 -26.84
CA MET A 181 6.34 16.43 -26.24
C MET A 181 6.39 16.00 -24.77
N SER A 182 7.19 14.99 -24.44
CA SER A 182 7.39 14.55 -23.05
C SER A 182 7.94 15.70 -22.17
N SER A 183 8.85 16.48 -22.69
CA SER A 183 9.43 17.63 -22.03
C SER A 183 8.39 18.73 -21.74
N VAL A 184 7.62 19.11 -22.75
CA VAL A 184 6.54 20.09 -22.61
C VAL A 184 5.50 19.61 -21.58
N LEU A 185 5.04 18.38 -21.71
CA LEU A 185 4.05 17.81 -20.80
C LEU A 185 4.56 17.73 -19.35
N LEU A 186 5.86 17.45 -19.13
CA LEU A 186 6.44 17.44 -17.79
C LEU A 186 6.47 18.85 -17.17
N GLY A 187 6.85 19.85 -17.95
CA GLY A 187 6.84 21.25 -17.49
C GLY A 187 5.43 21.68 -17.06
N LEU A 188 4.41 21.36 -17.88
CA LEU A 188 3.02 21.61 -17.55
C LEU A 188 2.52 20.79 -16.36
N ALA A 189 2.95 19.53 -16.21
CA ALA A 189 2.59 18.70 -15.04
C ALA A 189 3.15 19.29 -13.74
N ALA A 190 4.39 19.77 -13.76
CA ALA A 190 5.00 20.44 -12.63
C ALA A 190 4.33 21.78 -12.32
N ASP A 191 3.87 22.51 -13.36
CA ASP A 191 3.16 23.78 -13.19
C ASP A 191 1.67 23.60 -12.83
N SER A 192 1.14 22.41 -12.95
CA SER A 192 -0.17 22.08 -12.37
C SER A 192 -0.09 21.76 -10.88
N LYS A 193 0.93 21.02 -10.47
CA LYS A 193 1.26 20.72 -9.06
C LYS A 193 2.71 20.27 -8.95
N TYR A 194 3.54 20.91 -8.12
CA TYR A 194 4.98 20.64 -8.00
C TYR A 194 5.33 19.18 -7.79
N LEU A 195 4.53 18.46 -6.97
CA LEU A 195 4.73 17.04 -6.69
C LEU A 195 4.77 16.19 -7.97
N HIS A 196 3.97 16.52 -8.97
CA HIS A 196 3.89 15.78 -10.24
C HIS A 196 5.12 15.95 -11.15
N GLY A 197 5.94 16.99 -10.90
CA GLY A 197 7.26 17.11 -11.54
C GLY A 197 8.21 15.97 -11.20
N THR A 198 8.00 15.28 -10.06
CA THR A 198 8.83 14.13 -9.65
C THR A 198 8.73 12.94 -10.61
N VAL A 199 7.70 12.87 -11.45
CA VAL A 199 7.57 11.87 -12.54
C VAL A 199 8.77 11.92 -13.50
N GLY A 200 9.38 13.09 -13.65
CA GLY A 200 10.62 13.27 -14.44
C GLY A 200 11.79 12.42 -13.93
N PHE A 201 11.88 12.15 -12.64
CA PHE A 201 12.92 11.29 -12.09
C PHE A 201 12.84 9.84 -12.62
N ALA A 202 11.64 9.33 -12.89
CA ALA A 202 11.48 8.01 -13.49
C ALA A 202 12.10 7.94 -14.89
N ILE A 203 11.95 9.00 -15.68
CA ILE A 203 12.55 9.13 -17.03
C ILE A 203 14.05 9.24 -16.93
N LEU A 204 14.57 10.08 -16.02
CA LEU A 204 16.01 10.24 -15.80
C LEU A 204 16.67 8.92 -15.42
N VAL A 205 16.10 8.23 -14.44
CA VAL A 205 16.64 6.94 -13.97
C VAL A 205 16.56 5.88 -15.06
N ASP A 206 15.46 5.82 -15.84
CA ASP A 206 15.34 4.88 -16.96
C ASP A 206 16.41 5.14 -18.03
N GLN A 207 16.69 6.40 -18.36
CA GLN A 207 17.75 6.78 -19.29
C GLN A 207 19.17 6.43 -18.79
N ILE A 208 19.41 6.60 -17.49
CA ILE A 208 20.67 6.18 -16.87
C ILE A 208 20.84 4.66 -17.01
N PHE A 209 19.79 3.89 -16.73
CA PHE A 209 19.83 2.43 -16.90
C PHE A 209 20.09 2.01 -18.36
N GLU A 210 19.49 2.69 -19.32
CA GLU A 210 19.69 2.39 -20.75
C GLU A 210 21.11 2.72 -21.22
N ASN A 211 21.63 3.87 -20.78
CA ASN A 211 22.94 4.35 -21.20
C ASN A 211 24.08 3.93 -20.28
N ARG A 212 23.86 3.04 -19.30
CA ARG A 212 24.85 2.64 -18.28
C ARG A 212 26.19 2.21 -18.86
N LYS A 213 26.18 1.46 -19.98
CA LYS A 213 27.43 1.00 -20.65
C LYS A 213 28.21 2.17 -21.23
N ASN A 214 27.54 3.12 -21.86
CA ASN A 214 28.15 4.31 -22.43
C ASN A 214 28.68 5.25 -21.33
N ILE A 215 27.96 5.37 -20.22
CA ILE A 215 28.38 6.16 -19.05
C ILE A 215 29.64 5.56 -18.42
N ILE A 216 29.67 4.24 -18.21
CA ILE A 216 30.86 3.53 -17.72
C ILE A 216 32.05 3.69 -18.71
N GLY A 217 31.77 3.67 -20.02
CA GLY A 217 32.78 3.94 -21.08
C GLY A 217 33.11 5.44 -21.23
N ARG A 218 32.68 6.33 -20.33
CA ARG A 218 32.90 7.79 -20.35
C ARG A 218 32.37 8.52 -21.59
N ASN A 219 31.42 7.94 -22.31
CA ASN A 219 30.73 8.59 -23.43
C ASN A 219 29.50 9.36 -22.96
N PHE A 220 29.66 10.53 -22.36
CA PHE A 220 28.59 11.37 -21.83
C PHE A 220 27.76 12.07 -22.92
N LYS A 221 28.15 12.07 -24.17
CA LYS A 221 27.37 12.66 -25.29
C LYS A 221 25.97 12.00 -25.42
N THR A 222 25.86 10.75 -25.00
CA THR A 222 24.56 10.02 -25.00
C THR A 222 23.52 10.57 -24.02
N LEU A 223 23.95 11.41 -23.06
CA LEU A 223 23.05 12.10 -22.12
C LEU A 223 22.56 13.45 -22.63
N LEU A 224 23.12 13.98 -23.72
CA LEU A 224 22.77 15.29 -24.24
C LEU A 224 21.26 15.42 -24.56
N PRO A 225 20.57 14.45 -25.17
CA PRO A 225 19.13 14.54 -25.40
C PRO A 225 18.32 14.67 -24.13
N ILE A 226 18.70 13.96 -23.03
CA ILE A 226 17.97 14.02 -21.77
C ILE A 226 18.26 15.32 -21.01
N LEU A 227 19.46 15.88 -21.15
CA LEU A 227 19.77 17.21 -20.61
C LEU A 227 18.95 18.29 -21.31
N GLY A 228 18.84 18.21 -22.66
CA GLY A 228 17.98 19.10 -23.44
C GLY A 228 16.49 18.92 -23.09
N TRP A 229 16.05 17.71 -22.85
CA TRP A 229 14.70 17.40 -22.36
C TRP A 229 14.44 18.03 -20.99
N GLY A 230 15.34 17.90 -20.04
CA GLY A 230 15.21 18.51 -18.71
C GLY A 230 15.20 20.03 -18.77
N PHE A 231 16.12 20.62 -19.54
CA PHE A 231 16.16 22.07 -19.77
C PHE A 231 14.85 22.61 -20.37
N LEU A 232 14.34 21.96 -21.42
CA LEU A 232 13.09 22.36 -22.04
C LEU A 232 11.89 22.18 -21.07
N SER A 233 11.89 21.17 -20.21
CA SER A 233 10.85 21.01 -19.17
C SER A 233 10.86 22.17 -18.19
N LEU A 234 12.04 22.61 -17.73
CA LEU A 234 12.17 23.78 -16.85
C LEU A 234 11.76 25.08 -17.56
N LEU A 235 12.13 25.22 -18.82
CA LEU A 235 11.73 26.39 -19.62
C LEU A 235 10.19 26.45 -19.76
N VAL A 236 9.54 25.34 -20.09
CA VAL A 236 8.07 25.28 -20.21
C VAL A 236 7.41 25.53 -18.85
N PHE A 237 7.91 24.97 -17.78
CA PHE A 237 7.44 25.25 -16.43
C PHE A 237 7.49 26.76 -16.12
N PHE A 238 8.59 27.43 -16.44
CA PHE A 238 8.73 28.87 -16.22
C PHE A 238 7.81 29.70 -17.12
N VAL A 239 7.72 29.34 -18.41
CA VAL A 239 6.86 30.07 -19.39
C VAL A 239 5.37 29.90 -19.07
N ALA A 240 4.96 28.70 -18.64
CA ALA A 240 3.56 28.43 -18.29
C ALA A 240 3.14 29.02 -16.94
N ASN A 241 4.10 29.49 -16.13
CA ASN A 241 3.86 30.09 -14.81
C ASN A 241 4.12 31.60 -14.81
N PRO A 242 3.18 32.43 -15.27
CA PRO A 242 3.38 33.89 -15.35
C PRO A 242 3.60 34.52 -13.98
N TYR A 243 3.12 33.90 -12.90
CA TYR A 243 3.37 34.40 -11.54
C TYR A 243 4.87 34.46 -11.19
N LEU A 244 5.70 33.56 -11.75
CA LEU A 244 7.15 33.59 -11.51
C LEU A 244 7.91 34.65 -12.29
N TRP A 245 7.34 35.23 -13.34
CA TRP A 245 8.09 36.10 -14.28
C TRP A 245 8.70 37.35 -13.63
N PRO A 246 8.00 38.11 -12.75
CA PRO A 246 8.57 39.32 -12.16
C PRO A 246 9.75 39.06 -11.20
N ASP A 247 9.68 37.97 -10.43
CA ASP A 247 10.71 37.55 -9.47
C ASP A 247 10.73 36.02 -9.32
N PRO A 248 11.42 35.31 -10.23
CA PRO A 248 11.40 33.85 -10.25
C PRO A 248 11.92 33.18 -8.97
N ILE A 249 12.98 33.76 -8.39
CA ILE A 249 13.63 33.16 -7.21
C ILE A 249 12.85 33.50 -5.94
N GLY A 250 12.47 34.76 -5.74
CA GLY A 250 11.71 35.17 -4.56
C GLY A 250 10.35 34.49 -4.47
N ARG A 251 9.59 34.45 -5.58
CA ARG A 251 8.26 33.81 -5.60
C ARG A 251 8.31 32.31 -5.48
N LEU A 252 9.33 31.65 -6.04
CA LEU A 252 9.54 30.23 -5.82
C LEU A 252 9.93 29.95 -4.36
N GLN A 253 10.77 30.79 -3.76
CA GLN A 253 11.10 30.68 -2.35
C GLN A 253 9.88 30.94 -1.45
N GLU A 254 9.00 31.89 -1.77
CA GLU A 254 7.71 32.07 -1.11
C GLU A 254 6.86 30.81 -1.14
N SER A 255 6.68 30.19 -2.33
CA SER A 255 5.95 28.95 -2.48
C SER A 255 6.50 27.83 -1.59
N PHE A 256 7.81 27.65 -1.53
CA PHE A 256 8.42 26.63 -0.66
C PHE A 256 8.34 27.00 0.83
N THR A 257 8.39 28.27 1.18
CA THR A 257 8.21 28.73 2.57
C THR A 257 6.78 28.47 3.03
N SER A 258 5.77 28.70 2.17
CA SER A 258 4.37 28.38 2.44
C SER A 258 4.15 26.89 2.68
N VAL A 259 4.80 26.02 1.88
CA VAL A 259 4.80 24.56 2.13
C VAL A 259 5.40 24.23 3.50
N THR A 260 6.50 24.90 3.88
CA THR A 260 7.14 24.68 5.18
C THR A 260 6.24 25.15 6.34
N TYR A 261 5.54 26.26 6.18
CA TYR A 261 4.55 26.74 7.15
C TYR A 261 3.41 25.74 7.30
N THR A 262 2.93 25.15 6.21
CA THR A 262 1.90 24.09 6.25
C THR A 262 2.35 22.89 7.08
N VAL A 263 3.64 22.50 7.00
CA VAL A 263 4.20 21.42 7.83
C VAL A 263 4.13 21.72 9.33
N THR A 264 4.27 23.00 9.72
CA THR A 264 4.23 23.43 11.12
C THR A 264 2.82 23.72 11.63
N ASN A 265 1.81 23.68 10.75
CA ASN A 265 0.42 23.92 11.12
C ASN A 265 -0.06 22.88 12.16
N PRO A 266 -0.70 23.30 13.28
CA PRO A 266 -1.19 22.39 14.30
C PRO A 266 -2.11 21.28 13.77
N ASN A 267 -2.93 21.55 12.76
CA ASN A 267 -3.82 20.55 12.18
C ASN A 267 -3.04 19.43 11.47
N VAL A 268 -1.93 19.77 10.79
CA VAL A 268 -1.06 18.78 10.15
C VAL A 268 -0.28 17.98 11.19
N GLN A 269 0.19 18.67 12.24
CA GLN A 269 0.91 18.00 13.34
C GLN A 269 -0.02 17.10 14.16
N ASN A 270 -1.26 17.52 14.41
CA ASN A 270 -2.25 16.72 15.13
C ASN A 270 -2.69 15.49 14.35
N ALA A 271 -2.71 15.54 13.01
CA ALA A 271 -2.99 14.36 12.18
C ALA A 271 -1.93 13.26 12.34
N ASN A 272 -0.68 13.66 12.63
CA ASN A 272 0.44 12.76 13.00
C ASN A 272 0.51 11.46 12.18
N PHE A 273 0.31 11.55 10.86
CA PHE A 273 0.29 10.38 9.99
C PHE A 273 1.64 9.65 9.96
N PRO A 274 1.66 8.32 10.09
CA PRO A 274 2.88 7.53 10.03
C PRO A 274 3.54 7.58 8.65
N LEU A 275 4.84 7.23 8.61
CA LEU A 275 5.61 7.17 7.37
C LEU A 275 4.91 6.37 6.26
N TRP A 276 4.26 5.25 6.63
CA TRP A 276 3.58 4.34 5.69
C TRP A 276 2.14 4.76 5.33
N GLN A 277 1.66 5.90 5.77
CA GLN A 277 0.28 6.34 5.47
C GLN A 277 -0.11 6.30 3.98
N PRO A 278 0.77 6.61 3.02
CA PRO A 278 0.45 6.45 1.60
C PRO A 278 0.08 5.01 1.20
N LEU A 279 0.68 3.99 1.84
CA LEU A 279 0.33 2.58 1.60
C LEU A 279 -1.08 2.26 2.13
N VAL A 280 -1.48 2.90 3.24
CA VAL A 280 -2.85 2.78 3.75
C VAL A 280 -3.83 3.31 2.72
N TRP A 281 -3.61 4.50 2.18
CA TRP A 281 -4.51 5.10 1.18
C TRP A 281 -4.56 4.34 -0.15
N ILE A 282 -3.48 3.68 -0.56
CA ILE A 282 -3.48 2.81 -1.75
C ILE A 282 -4.41 1.60 -1.56
N SER A 283 -4.51 1.08 -0.33
CA SER A 283 -5.31 -0.11 0.00
C SER A 283 -6.69 0.21 0.59
N MET A 284 -6.93 1.46 0.95
CA MET A 284 -8.14 1.96 1.59
C MET A 284 -9.16 2.41 0.55
N SER A 285 -10.43 2.51 0.97
CA SER A 285 -11.49 3.11 0.17
C SER A 285 -12.16 4.28 0.89
N PRO A 286 -12.50 5.38 0.19
CA PRO A 286 -13.29 6.47 0.74
C PRO A 286 -14.77 6.11 0.96
N ILE A 287 -15.21 4.90 0.66
CA ILE A 287 -16.60 4.43 0.91
C ILE A 287 -17.05 4.68 2.34
N LEU A 288 -16.17 4.46 3.31
CA LEU A 288 -16.46 4.66 4.73
C LEU A 288 -16.77 6.11 5.10
N TRP A 289 -16.26 7.06 4.31
CA TRP A 289 -16.48 8.49 4.57
C TRP A 289 -17.65 9.07 3.78
N HIS A 290 -18.07 8.39 2.69
CA HIS A 290 -19.05 8.89 1.73
C HIS A 290 -20.03 7.78 1.35
N GLU A 291 -21.00 7.53 2.19
CA GLU A 291 -22.06 6.55 1.93
C GLU A 291 -22.82 6.87 0.63
N ASN A 292 -23.19 5.84 -0.10
CA ASN A 292 -23.98 5.92 -1.34
C ASN A 292 -23.36 6.71 -2.51
N VAL A 293 -22.09 7.15 -2.42
CA VAL A 293 -21.37 7.78 -3.52
C VAL A 293 -20.76 6.72 -4.45
N PHE A 294 -19.98 5.82 -3.87
CA PHE A 294 -19.26 4.78 -4.60
C PHE A 294 -20.11 3.50 -4.67
N LEU A 295 -20.19 2.89 -5.86
CA LEU A 295 -20.88 1.63 -6.05
C LEU A 295 -20.09 0.43 -5.54
N PHE A 296 -18.76 0.51 -5.61
CA PHE A 296 -17.81 -0.49 -5.13
C PHE A 296 -16.41 0.13 -5.03
N ALA A 297 -15.50 -0.51 -4.31
CA ALA A 297 -14.13 -0.03 -4.12
C ALA A 297 -13.12 -1.18 -4.27
N PRO A 298 -12.54 -1.32 -5.46
CA PRO A 298 -11.55 -2.36 -5.73
C PRO A 298 -10.14 -1.99 -5.29
N ASP A 299 -9.92 -0.85 -4.64
CA ASP A 299 -8.61 -0.25 -4.35
C ASP A 299 -7.65 -1.24 -3.70
N PHE A 300 -8.10 -1.99 -2.68
CA PHE A 300 -7.30 -3.02 -2.04
C PHE A 300 -6.82 -4.10 -3.02
N LEU A 301 -7.72 -4.59 -3.89
CA LEU A 301 -7.38 -5.60 -4.89
C LEU A 301 -6.41 -5.05 -5.93
N ILE A 302 -6.58 -3.79 -6.33
CA ILE A 302 -5.65 -3.09 -7.23
C ILE A 302 -4.26 -3.04 -6.59
N GLY A 303 -4.15 -2.63 -5.31
CA GLY A 303 -2.90 -2.63 -4.57
C GLY A 303 -2.25 -4.02 -4.49
N LEU A 304 -3.03 -5.04 -4.14
CA LEU A 304 -2.55 -6.43 -4.03
C LEU A 304 -2.02 -6.96 -5.37
N PHE A 305 -2.80 -6.82 -6.45
CA PHE A 305 -2.36 -7.28 -7.77
C PHE A 305 -1.20 -6.46 -8.33
N ALA A 306 -1.06 -5.18 -7.95
CA ALA A 306 0.08 -4.37 -8.34
C ALA A 306 1.40 -4.92 -7.76
N ILE A 307 1.40 -5.41 -6.52
CA ILE A 307 2.57 -6.08 -5.92
C ILE A 307 2.96 -7.32 -6.75
N VAL A 308 1.97 -8.15 -7.11
CA VAL A 308 2.19 -9.37 -7.92
C VAL A 308 2.73 -9.03 -9.32
N GLY A 309 2.23 -7.95 -9.91
CA GLY A 309 2.54 -7.53 -11.28
C GLY A 309 3.78 -6.68 -11.42
N PHE A 310 4.33 -6.12 -10.32
CA PHE A 310 5.45 -5.18 -10.36
C PHE A 310 6.68 -5.72 -11.13
N THR A 311 7.06 -6.96 -10.88
CA THR A 311 8.21 -7.60 -11.56
C THR A 311 7.99 -7.74 -13.07
N ARG A 312 6.74 -8.06 -13.49
CA ARG A 312 6.38 -8.17 -14.89
C ARG A 312 6.33 -6.80 -15.57
N LEU A 313 5.83 -5.78 -14.87
CA LEU A 313 5.84 -4.40 -15.33
C LEU A 313 7.27 -3.89 -15.51
N TRP A 314 8.16 -4.18 -14.57
CA TRP A 314 9.60 -3.86 -14.67
C TRP A 314 10.25 -4.45 -15.92
N GLN A 315 9.89 -5.69 -16.27
CA GLN A 315 10.44 -6.36 -17.46
C GLN A 315 9.87 -5.82 -18.77
N LYS A 316 8.59 -5.43 -18.79
CA LYS A 316 7.90 -4.96 -20.00
C LYS A 316 8.13 -3.49 -20.28
N GLU A 317 7.92 -2.64 -19.28
CA GLU A 317 7.96 -1.18 -19.41
C GLU A 317 8.52 -0.58 -18.11
N ARG A 318 9.84 -0.69 -17.94
CA ARG A 318 10.56 -0.29 -16.72
C ARG A 318 10.22 1.11 -16.23
N VAL A 319 10.01 2.07 -17.12
CA VAL A 319 9.71 3.46 -16.74
C VAL A 319 8.45 3.59 -15.89
N PHE A 320 7.40 2.77 -16.13
CA PHE A 320 6.21 2.78 -15.28
C PHE A 320 6.48 2.19 -13.89
N ALA A 321 7.30 1.14 -13.81
CA ALA A 321 7.70 0.57 -12.52
C ALA A 321 8.58 1.55 -11.73
N LEU A 322 9.49 2.26 -12.39
CA LEU A 322 10.27 3.34 -11.80
C LEU A 322 9.38 4.49 -11.34
N TRP A 323 8.40 4.90 -12.15
CA TRP A 323 7.44 5.93 -11.76
C TRP A 323 6.70 5.51 -10.48
N LEU A 324 6.15 4.30 -10.43
CA LEU A 324 5.47 3.78 -9.24
C LEU A 324 6.39 3.78 -8.00
N GLY A 325 7.60 3.22 -8.14
CA GLY A 325 8.54 3.09 -7.03
C GLY A 325 9.07 4.42 -6.51
N LEU A 326 9.51 5.32 -7.42
CA LEU A 326 10.10 6.61 -7.03
C LEU A 326 9.04 7.56 -6.47
N SER A 327 7.83 7.60 -7.07
CA SER A 327 6.75 8.42 -6.52
C SER A 327 6.27 7.90 -5.18
N LEU A 328 6.18 6.57 -4.98
CA LEU A 328 5.87 6.00 -3.67
C LEU A 328 6.95 6.38 -2.64
N LEU A 329 8.23 6.25 -2.98
CA LEU A 329 9.33 6.66 -2.11
C LEU A 329 9.23 8.15 -1.75
N THR A 330 8.93 9.00 -2.72
CA THR A 330 8.71 10.43 -2.48
C THR A 330 7.58 10.65 -1.48
N LEU A 331 6.42 9.99 -1.64
CA LEU A 331 5.29 10.14 -0.73
C LEU A 331 5.56 9.59 0.67
N LEU A 332 6.32 8.50 0.78
CA LEU A 332 6.73 7.96 2.08
C LEU A 332 7.62 8.96 2.85
N LEU A 333 8.53 9.65 2.15
CA LEU A 333 9.45 10.62 2.73
C LEU A 333 8.84 12.02 2.87
N TRP A 334 7.73 12.32 2.17
CA TRP A 334 7.10 13.64 2.20
C TRP A 334 6.54 13.94 3.59
N LYS A 335 6.83 15.09 4.14
CA LYS A 335 6.45 15.43 5.53
C LYS A 335 4.93 15.60 5.69
N THR A 336 4.30 16.36 4.80
CA THR A 336 2.84 16.50 4.78
C THR A 336 2.21 15.30 4.05
N LYS A 337 1.16 14.71 4.61
CA LYS A 337 0.50 13.56 4.02
C LYS A 337 -0.98 13.84 3.84
N TRP A 338 -1.42 13.84 2.57
CA TRP A 338 -2.82 14.03 2.23
C TRP A 338 -3.28 12.94 1.26
N PRO A 339 -4.53 12.44 1.36
CA PRO A 339 -5.00 11.31 0.55
C PRO A 339 -4.94 11.58 -0.96
N GLN A 340 -5.18 12.82 -1.41
CA GLN A 340 -5.11 13.20 -2.83
C GLN A 340 -3.73 13.01 -3.46
N TYR A 341 -2.66 13.00 -2.68
CA TYR A 341 -1.30 12.82 -3.20
C TYR A 341 -1.07 11.45 -3.84
N ILE A 342 -1.88 10.43 -3.49
CA ILE A 342 -1.74 9.11 -4.13
C ILE A 342 -2.11 9.11 -5.61
N LEU A 343 -2.78 10.16 -6.13
CA LEU A 343 -3.16 10.23 -7.53
C LEU A 343 -1.94 10.14 -8.48
N ILE A 344 -0.77 10.59 -8.03
CA ILE A 344 0.47 10.43 -8.80
C ILE A 344 0.85 8.96 -9.03
N LEU A 345 0.38 8.05 -8.16
CA LEU A 345 0.67 6.62 -8.23
C LEU A 345 -0.37 5.83 -9.00
N THR A 346 -1.61 6.32 -9.12
CA THR A 346 -2.77 5.49 -9.51
C THR A 346 -2.69 4.94 -10.92
N ALA A 347 -2.11 5.68 -11.86
CA ALA A 347 -1.92 5.19 -13.23
C ALA A 347 -0.90 4.04 -13.32
N PRO A 348 0.35 4.17 -12.84
CA PRO A 348 1.30 3.05 -12.85
C PRO A 348 0.89 1.91 -11.92
N LEU A 349 0.17 2.18 -10.81
CA LEU A 349 -0.40 1.17 -9.92
C LEU A 349 -1.43 0.30 -10.66
N SER A 350 -2.35 0.93 -11.38
CA SER A 350 -3.38 0.22 -12.17
C SER A 350 -2.76 -0.62 -13.30
N LEU A 351 -1.68 -0.12 -13.92
CA LEU A 351 -0.95 -0.89 -14.93
C LEU A 351 -0.23 -2.09 -14.31
N ALA A 352 0.42 -1.92 -13.16
CA ALA A 352 1.03 -3.01 -12.41
C ALA A 352 -0.02 -4.06 -11.99
N ALA A 353 -1.19 -3.61 -11.52
CA ALA A 353 -2.29 -4.50 -11.15
C ALA A 353 -2.82 -5.31 -12.35
N ALA A 354 -2.96 -4.70 -13.52
CA ALA A 354 -3.36 -5.39 -14.74
C ALA A 354 -2.35 -6.50 -15.13
N GLU A 355 -1.05 -6.23 -15.01
CA GLU A 355 -0.01 -7.24 -15.22
C GLU A 355 -0.03 -8.34 -14.15
N GLY A 356 -0.39 -8.00 -12.91
CA GLY A 356 -0.58 -8.95 -11.82
C GLY A 356 -1.75 -9.89 -12.05
N ILE A 357 -2.90 -9.35 -12.47
CA ILE A 357 -4.10 -10.14 -12.83
C ILE A 357 -3.77 -11.06 -14.00
N ALA A 358 -3.11 -10.57 -15.05
CA ALA A 358 -2.71 -11.39 -16.20
C ALA A 358 -1.80 -12.54 -15.77
N LYS A 359 -0.82 -12.28 -14.90
CA LYS A 359 0.09 -13.32 -14.35
C LYS A 359 -0.65 -14.35 -13.50
N ALA A 360 -1.58 -13.90 -12.64
CA ALA A 360 -2.40 -14.79 -11.82
C ALA A 360 -3.29 -15.69 -12.69
N TRP A 361 -3.88 -15.12 -13.74
CA TRP A 361 -4.72 -15.85 -14.70
C TRP A 361 -3.93 -16.92 -15.46
N GLU A 362 -2.77 -16.56 -16.02
CA GLU A 362 -1.86 -17.50 -16.68
C GLU A 362 -1.47 -18.66 -15.74
N SER A 363 -1.12 -18.35 -14.49
CA SER A 363 -0.78 -19.36 -13.47
C SER A 363 -1.95 -20.27 -13.15
N LEU A 364 -3.18 -19.74 -13.09
CA LEU A 364 -4.40 -20.52 -12.88
C LEU A 364 -4.65 -21.49 -14.03
N LEU A 365 -4.56 -21.01 -15.29
CA LEU A 365 -4.75 -21.85 -16.48
C LEU A 365 -3.73 -22.97 -16.55
N VAL A 366 -2.45 -22.72 -16.26
CA VAL A 366 -1.41 -23.75 -16.18
C VAL A 366 -1.74 -24.77 -15.09
N SER A 367 -2.17 -24.31 -13.91
CA SER A 367 -2.57 -25.20 -12.81
C SER A 367 -3.77 -26.09 -13.15
N LEU A 368 -4.76 -25.55 -13.86
CA LEU A 368 -5.93 -26.33 -14.31
C LEU A 368 -5.54 -27.35 -15.37
N ARG A 369 -4.63 -27.00 -16.29
CA ARG A 369 -4.14 -27.90 -17.34
C ARG A 369 -3.32 -29.05 -16.75
N ASN A 370 -2.52 -28.81 -15.72
CA ASN A 370 -1.65 -29.80 -15.09
C ASN A 370 -2.41 -30.72 -14.09
N ARG A 371 -3.61 -30.35 -13.62
CA ARG A 371 -4.43 -31.20 -12.73
C ARG A 371 -4.93 -32.48 -13.39
N GLY A 372 -4.89 -32.61 -14.71
CA GLY A 372 -5.31 -33.80 -15.44
C GLY A 372 -4.36 -35.02 -15.38
N SER A 373 -3.16 -34.89 -14.76
CA SER A 373 -2.09 -35.90 -14.89
C SER A 373 -1.50 -36.47 -13.60
N LYS A 374 -2.02 -36.19 -12.41
CA LYS A 374 -1.52 -36.86 -11.19
C LYS A 374 -2.65 -37.69 -10.54
N ARG A 375 -2.77 -38.94 -10.90
CA ARG A 375 -3.49 -39.96 -10.12
C ARG A 375 -2.73 -40.19 -8.80
N ILE A 376 -3.24 -39.63 -7.70
CA ILE A 376 -2.86 -40.01 -6.35
C ILE A 376 -3.70 -41.27 -6.01
N PHE A 377 -3.28 -42.41 -6.49
CA PHE A 377 -3.67 -43.69 -5.93
C PHE A 377 -2.41 -44.39 -5.44
N TYR A 378 -1.98 -44.05 -4.24
CA TYR A 378 -1.06 -44.86 -3.47
C TYR A 378 -1.83 -45.93 -2.70
N ASN A 379 -1.25 -47.13 -2.61
CA ASN A 379 -1.74 -48.35 -2.01
C ASN A 379 -2.54 -48.11 -0.72
N ILE A 380 -3.87 -48.23 -0.82
CA ILE A 380 -4.80 -48.18 0.32
C ILE A 380 -4.56 -49.34 1.31
N GLU A 381 -4.00 -50.44 0.85
CA GLU A 381 -3.77 -51.66 1.64
C GLU A 381 -2.66 -51.51 2.69
N GLU A 382 -1.52 -50.85 2.37
CA GLU A 382 -0.47 -50.54 3.36
C GLU A 382 -0.91 -49.46 4.35
N SER A 383 -1.74 -48.51 3.91
CA SER A 383 -2.26 -47.43 4.76
C SER A 383 -3.23 -47.95 5.82
N ARG A 384 -3.90 -49.10 5.60
CA ARG A 384 -4.89 -49.66 6.51
C ARG A 384 -4.31 -50.10 7.86
N GLN A 385 -3.05 -50.51 7.90
CA GLN A 385 -2.36 -50.90 9.12
C GLN A 385 -1.90 -49.67 9.97
N ALA A 386 -1.72 -48.51 9.34
CA ALA A 386 -1.34 -47.25 10.02
C ALA A 386 -2.55 -46.52 10.63
N ILE A 387 -3.78 -46.76 10.13
CA ILE A 387 -5.00 -46.06 10.56
C ILE A 387 -5.21 -46.14 12.09
N PRO A 388 -5.13 -47.29 12.77
CA PRO A 388 -5.38 -47.39 14.20
C PRO A 388 -4.43 -46.47 15.03
N TRP A 389 -3.19 -46.29 14.57
CA TRP A 389 -2.20 -45.47 15.23
C TRP A 389 -2.41 -43.95 14.96
N LEU A 390 -3.03 -43.61 13.86
CA LEU A 390 -3.39 -42.25 13.49
C LEU A 390 -4.69 -41.76 14.13
N VAL A 391 -5.63 -42.69 14.47
CA VAL A 391 -6.95 -42.37 15.02
C VAL A 391 -6.90 -41.45 16.24
N PRO A 392 -6.09 -41.71 17.28
CA PRO A 392 -6.02 -40.79 18.45
C PRO A 392 -5.58 -39.35 18.06
N GLY A 393 -4.60 -39.23 17.15
CA GLY A 393 -4.15 -37.94 16.65
C GLY A 393 -5.21 -37.24 15.81
N LEU A 394 -5.94 -37.97 14.95
CA LEU A 394 -7.03 -37.44 14.13
C LEU A 394 -8.22 -36.99 14.99
N ILE A 395 -8.56 -37.75 16.07
CA ILE A 395 -9.59 -37.34 17.03
C ILE A 395 -9.17 -36.06 17.76
N ALA A 396 -7.93 -36.02 18.25
CA ALA A 396 -7.41 -34.80 18.89
C ALA A 396 -7.43 -33.60 17.93
N PHE A 397 -6.99 -33.77 16.68
CA PHE A 397 -7.06 -32.73 15.64
C PHE A 397 -8.49 -32.28 15.36
N ALA A 398 -9.42 -33.25 15.21
CA ALA A 398 -10.83 -32.95 14.95
C ALA A 398 -11.47 -32.15 16.12
N LEU A 399 -11.20 -32.55 17.36
CA LEU A 399 -11.80 -31.90 18.54
C LEU A 399 -11.12 -30.56 18.89
N LEU A 400 -9.79 -30.49 18.80
CA LEU A 400 -9.04 -29.32 19.28
C LEU A 400 -8.77 -28.28 18.19
N THR A 401 -8.84 -28.66 16.92
CA THR A 401 -8.52 -27.75 15.80
C THR A 401 -9.72 -27.57 14.85
N LEU A 402 -10.25 -28.67 14.31
CA LEU A 402 -11.29 -28.60 13.29
C LEU A 402 -12.63 -28.09 13.86
N LEU A 403 -13.05 -28.61 15.01
CA LEU A 403 -14.32 -28.21 15.63
C LEU A 403 -14.35 -26.71 16.03
N PRO A 404 -13.31 -26.15 16.72
CA PRO A 404 -13.26 -24.72 17.00
C PRO A 404 -13.22 -23.87 15.72
N PHE A 405 -12.54 -24.33 14.69
CA PHE A 405 -12.49 -23.62 13.40
C PHE A 405 -13.86 -23.60 12.71
N LEU A 406 -14.57 -24.73 12.67
CA LEU A 406 -15.95 -24.80 12.15
C LEU A 406 -16.91 -23.94 12.97
N PHE A 407 -16.77 -23.94 14.30
CA PHE A 407 -17.54 -23.03 15.16
C PHE A 407 -17.26 -21.57 14.85
N GLN A 408 -16.00 -21.20 14.58
CA GLN A 408 -15.63 -19.84 14.18
C GLN A 408 -16.25 -19.44 12.84
N ILE A 409 -16.29 -20.36 11.84
CA ILE A 409 -17.01 -20.12 10.59
C ILE A 409 -18.50 -19.90 10.86
N ALA A 410 -19.11 -20.69 11.74
CA ALA A 410 -20.49 -20.53 12.13
C ALA A 410 -20.76 -19.15 12.75
N VAL A 411 -19.97 -18.78 13.75
CA VAL A 411 -20.07 -17.45 14.42
C VAL A 411 -19.92 -16.28 13.43
N SER A 412 -19.05 -16.42 12.42
CA SER A 412 -18.82 -15.36 11.44
C SER A 412 -20.03 -15.03 10.54
N LEU A 413 -21.01 -15.93 10.48
CA LEU A 413 -22.25 -15.72 9.74
C LEU A 413 -23.37 -15.12 10.59
N THR A 414 -23.07 -14.66 11.80
CA THR A 414 -24.00 -14.08 12.76
C THR A 414 -23.52 -12.71 13.24
N ASP A 415 -24.33 -12.01 14.04
CA ASP A 415 -23.97 -10.78 14.76
C ASP A 415 -23.57 -11.05 16.22
N PHE A 416 -23.11 -12.25 16.54
CA PHE A 416 -22.79 -12.68 17.89
C PHE A 416 -21.78 -11.73 18.58
N ASN A 417 -22.22 -11.19 19.73
CA ASN A 417 -21.47 -10.19 20.49
C ASN A 417 -21.66 -10.39 22.00
N SER A 418 -21.02 -9.55 22.82
CA SER A 418 -21.09 -9.65 24.29
C SER A 418 -22.50 -9.52 24.87
N ALA A 419 -23.40 -8.75 24.23
CA ALA A 419 -24.78 -8.59 24.69
C ALA A 419 -25.62 -9.85 24.41
N SER A 420 -25.32 -10.59 23.34
CA SER A 420 -26.05 -11.80 22.93
C SER A 420 -25.43 -13.11 23.48
N ILE A 421 -24.43 -13.04 24.37
CA ILE A 421 -23.73 -14.24 24.93
C ILE A 421 -24.73 -15.25 25.49
N ARG A 422 -25.72 -14.80 26.27
CA ARG A 422 -26.69 -15.69 26.91
C ARG A 422 -27.51 -16.47 25.88
N ASP A 423 -28.02 -15.79 24.86
CA ASP A 423 -28.79 -16.41 23.79
C ASP A 423 -27.91 -17.36 22.97
N GLY A 424 -26.65 -16.96 22.66
CA GLY A 424 -25.68 -17.78 21.94
C GLY A 424 -25.42 -19.13 22.62
N PHE A 425 -25.17 -19.11 23.94
CA PHE A 425 -24.97 -20.35 24.72
C PHE A 425 -26.24 -21.18 24.92
N GLN A 426 -27.42 -20.59 24.78
CA GLN A 426 -28.69 -21.30 24.76
C GLN A 426 -29.08 -21.87 23.39
N GLY A 427 -28.13 -21.93 22.47
CA GLY A 427 -28.31 -22.49 21.14
C GLY A 427 -28.71 -21.48 20.05
N GLY A 428 -28.75 -20.19 20.38
CA GLY A 428 -29.10 -19.11 19.46
C GLY A 428 -28.26 -19.13 18.19
N ILE A 429 -26.93 -19.31 18.31
CA ILE A 429 -26.02 -19.39 17.17
C ILE A 429 -26.45 -20.48 16.18
N TRP A 430 -26.67 -21.70 16.67
CA TRP A 430 -27.01 -22.81 15.80
C TRP A 430 -28.42 -22.70 15.20
N ARG A 431 -29.40 -22.17 15.98
CA ARG A 431 -30.75 -21.91 15.49
C ARG A 431 -30.72 -20.93 14.32
N GLU A 432 -30.02 -19.82 14.46
CA GLU A 432 -29.92 -18.78 13.44
C GLU A 432 -29.20 -19.27 12.18
N ILE A 433 -28.09 -20.00 12.34
CA ILE A 433 -27.32 -20.54 11.21
C ILE A 433 -28.12 -21.59 10.45
N LEU A 434 -28.73 -22.56 11.13
CA LEU A 434 -29.52 -23.58 10.49
C LEU A 434 -30.74 -23.00 9.79
N GLY A 435 -31.39 -22.02 10.40
CA GLY A 435 -32.52 -21.28 9.80
C GLY A 435 -32.09 -20.48 8.57
N GLY A 436 -30.94 -19.79 8.63
CA GLY A 436 -30.39 -19.03 7.51
C GLY A 436 -29.95 -19.91 6.35
N LEU A 437 -29.22 -21.00 6.62
CA LEU A 437 -28.78 -21.95 5.59
C LEU A 437 -29.94 -22.72 4.95
N SER A 438 -31.02 -22.96 5.69
CA SER A 438 -32.25 -23.59 5.15
C SER A 438 -33.16 -22.60 4.41
N GLY A 439 -32.83 -21.31 4.39
CA GLY A 439 -33.64 -20.26 3.78
C GLY A 439 -34.91 -19.88 4.59
N GLN A 440 -35.04 -20.34 5.83
CA GLN A 440 -36.16 -20.00 6.72
C GLN A 440 -35.97 -18.63 7.42
N ILE A 441 -34.73 -18.19 7.58
CA ILE A 441 -34.36 -16.89 8.18
C ILE A 441 -33.60 -16.08 7.13
N GLU A 442 -34.08 -14.88 6.84
CA GLU A 442 -33.38 -13.94 5.97
C GLU A 442 -32.21 -13.27 6.70
N PRO A 443 -31.10 -12.96 5.99
CA PRO A 443 -29.99 -12.27 6.60
C PRO A 443 -30.41 -10.91 7.19
N SER A 444 -30.09 -10.69 8.45
CA SER A 444 -30.32 -9.41 9.13
C SER A 444 -29.32 -8.34 8.63
N ASN A 445 -29.81 -7.10 8.47
CA ASN A 445 -28.99 -5.92 8.17
C ASN A 445 -28.42 -5.30 9.46
N SER A 446 -27.90 -6.11 10.37
CA SER A 446 -27.29 -5.62 11.60
C SER A 446 -26.12 -4.71 11.30
N GLU A 447 -26.16 -3.46 11.80
CA GLU A 447 -25.07 -2.49 11.63
C GLU A 447 -23.93 -2.79 12.59
N PHE A 448 -22.71 -2.64 12.06
CA PHE A 448 -21.50 -2.73 12.88
C PHE A 448 -21.25 -1.40 13.63
N PRO A 449 -20.87 -1.41 14.94
CA PRO A 449 -20.65 -2.56 15.83
C PRO A 449 -21.96 -3.23 16.31
N PHE A 450 -21.95 -4.56 16.35
CA PHE A 450 -23.12 -5.36 16.73
C PHE A 450 -23.50 -5.16 18.20
N ARG A 451 -24.79 -4.87 18.45
CA ARG A 451 -25.33 -4.56 19.79
C ARG A 451 -26.60 -5.32 20.14
N SER A 452 -27.01 -6.25 19.29
CA SER A 452 -28.20 -7.06 19.49
C SER A 452 -28.09 -7.93 20.75
N ASN A 453 -29.15 -8.03 21.54
CA ASN A 453 -29.25 -8.90 22.71
C ASN A 453 -29.56 -10.37 22.35
N LYS A 454 -29.95 -10.64 21.11
CA LYS A 454 -30.16 -11.96 20.54
C LYS A 454 -29.26 -12.15 19.32
N VAL A 455 -28.79 -13.36 19.14
CA VAL A 455 -28.03 -13.71 17.94
C VAL A 455 -28.94 -13.65 16.71
N GLN A 456 -28.48 -13.03 15.65
CA GLN A 456 -29.17 -12.93 14.37
C GLN A 456 -28.24 -13.44 13.24
N TYR A 457 -28.83 -14.10 12.26
CA TYR A 457 -28.12 -14.54 11.07
C TYR A 457 -27.84 -13.36 10.14
N THR A 458 -26.58 -13.09 9.86
CA THR A 458 -26.15 -12.02 8.95
C THR A 458 -25.65 -12.56 7.61
N GLY A 459 -25.36 -13.87 7.52
CA GLY A 459 -24.74 -14.46 6.34
C GLY A 459 -23.40 -13.79 5.99
N PHE A 460 -23.18 -13.53 4.71
CA PHE A 460 -21.95 -12.88 4.25
C PHE A 460 -22.04 -11.34 4.22
N SER A 461 -23.16 -10.73 4.58
CA SER A 461 -23.35 -9.28 4.51
C SER A 461 -22.40 -8.51 5.45
N GLY A 462 -22.03 -9.11 6.59
CA GLY A 462 -21.08 -8.51 7.53
C GLY A 462 -19.61 -8.46 7.05
N TYR A 463 -19.23 -9.28 6.06
CA TYR A 463 -17.83 -9.38 5.65
C TYR A 463 -17.31 -8.13 4.96
N LEU A 464 -18.08 -7.53 4.07
CA LEU A 464 -17.63 -6.39 3.28
C LEU A 464 -17.46 -5.11 4.11
N PRO A 465 -18.40 -4.71 4.98
CA PRO A 465 -18.22 -3.57 5.87
C PRO A 465 -17.02 -3.73 6.81
N ILE A 466 -16.84 -4.92 7.40
CA ILE A 466 -15.70 -5.19 8.29
C ILE A 466 -14.38 -5.15 7.53
N PHE A 467 -14.33 -5.70 6.32
CA PHE A 467 -13.15 -5.62 5.46
C PHE A 467 -12.77 -4.16 5.15
N TYR A 468 -13.75 -3.33 4.77
CA TYR A 468 -13.51 -1.92 4.53
C TYR A 468 -13.08 -1.17 5.80
N PHE A 469 -13.66 -1.50 6.94
CA PHE A 469 -13.23 -0.92 8.21
C PHE A 469 -11.77 -1.23 8.54
N VAL A 470 -11.38 -2.50 8.47
CA VAL A 470 -10.00 -2.95 8.75
C VAL A 470 -8.98 -2.34 7.78
N THR A 471 -9.32 -2.24 6.50
CA THR A 471 -8.45 -1.61 5.51
C THR A 471 -8.44 -0.09 5.68
N GLY A 472 -9.58 0.51 5.96
CA GLY A 472 -9.73 1.96 6.14
C GLY A 472 -9.01 2.52 7.36
N GLN A 473 -8.90 1.76 8.45
CA GLN A 473 -8.13 2.13 9.63
C GLN A 473 -6.62 1.90 9.47
N GLY A 474 -6.16 1.34 8.36
CA GLY A 474 -4.75 1.05 8.11
C GLY A 474 -4.18 -0.13 8.91
N ILE A 475 -5.00 -0.83 9.69
CA ILE A 475 -4.58 -1.96 10.53
C ILE A 475 -4.00 -3.07 9.68
N PHE A 476 -4.62 -3.36 8.54
CA PHE A 476 -4.14 -4.40 7.63
C PHE A 476 -2.76 -4.08 7.05
N VAL A 477 -2.54 -2.83 6.62
CA VAL A 477 -1.23 -2.38 6.12
C VAL A 477 -0.18 -2.47 7.21
N PHE A 478 -0.52 -2.03 8.42
CA PHE A 478 0.36 -2.18 9.57
C PHE A 478 0.75 -3.64 9.81
N ASN A 479 -0.21 -4.56 9.79
CA ASN A 479 0.06 -6.00 9.99
C ASN A 479 1.02 -6.57 8.93
N ILE A 480 0.83 -6.22 7.66
CA ILE A 480 1.74 -6.66 6.58
C ILE A 480 3.14 -6.08 6.78
N LEU A 481 3.24 -4.78 7.04
CA LEU A 481 4.54 -4.12 7.27
C LEU A 481 5.24 -4.70 8.51
N TRP A 482 4.49 -4.91 9.57
CA TRP A 482 4.97 -5.52 10.81
C TRP A 482 5.50 -6.94 10.57
N MET A 483 4.70 -7.78 9.91
CA MET A 483 5.08 -9.15 9.56
C MET A 483 6.36 -9.18 8.72
N VAL A 484 6.43 -8.37 7.66
CA VAL A 484 7.58 -8.33 6.75
C VAL A 484 8.82 -7.78 7.48
N ALA A 485 8.70 -6.65 8.17
CA ALA A 485 9.83 -6.01 8.84
C ALA A 485 10.38 -6.91 9.96
N SER A 486 9.53 -7.39 10.87
CA SER A 486 9.98 -8.22 12.00
C SER A 486 10.57 -9.55 11.52
N THR A 487 9.91 -10.25 10.58
CA THR A 487 10.42 -11.54 10.06
C THR A 487 11.71 -11.36 9.28
N SER A 488 11.84 -10.33 8.44
CA SER A 488 13.06 -10.06 7.69
C SER A 488 14.24 -9.77 8.63
N LEU A 489 14.05 -8.95 9.65
CA LEU A 489 15.09 -8.67 10.64
C LEU A 489 15.47 -9.91 11.46
N GLN A 490 14.49 -10.78 11.79
CA GLN A 490 14.76 -12.07 12.46
C GLN A 490 15.59 -13.00 11.56
N VAL A 491 15.30 -13.04 10.24
CA VAL A 491 16.07 -13.83 9.26
C VAL A 491 17.48 -13.27 9.14
N LEU A 492 17.63 -11.96 9.04
CA LEU A 492 18.96 -11.33 8.96
C LEU A 492 19.78 -11.58 10.22
N LEU A 493 19.23 -11.37 11.40
CA LEU A 493 19.93 -11.54 12.67
C LEU A 493 20.21 -13.03 12.94
N GLY A 494 19.18 -13.89 12.91
CA GLY A 494 19.32 -15.32 13.21
C GLY A 494 20.17 -16.05 12.17
N GLY A 495 19.99 -15.74 10.89
CA GLY A 495 20.79 -16.28 9.79
C GLY A 495 22.24 -15.82 9.87
N GLY A 496 22.46 -14.52 10.06
CA GLY A 496 23.81 -13.94 10.20
C GLY A 496 24.57 -14.54 11.39
N LEU A 497 23.94 -14.59 12.58
CA LEU A 497 24.54 -15.21 13.76
C LEU A 497 24.84 -16.70 13.55
N SER A 498 23.95 -17.44 12.90
CA SER A 498 24.19 -18.86 12.60
C SER A 498 25.37 -19.07 11.66
N ILE A 499 25.48 -18.25 10.59
CA ILE A 499 26.61 -18.31 9.67
C ILE A 499 27.91 -17.97 10.39
N LEU A 500 27.93 -16.93 11.25
CA LEU A 500 29.09 -16.54 12.03
C LEU A 500 29.53 -17.67 12.98
N LEU A 501 28.59 -18.28 13.71
CA LEU A 501 28.87 -19.38 14.65
C LEU A 501 29.45 -20.63 13.96
N ASN A 502 29.14 -20.85 12.69
CA ASN A 502 29.63 -21.99 11.94
C ASN A 502 31.00 -21.75 11.25
N GLN A 503 31.58 -20.55 11.38
CA GLN A 503 32.92 -20.27 10.84
C GLN A 503 34.02 -21.04 11.60
N ARG A 504 35.16 -21.26 10.89
CA ARG A 504 36.37 -21.85 11.48
C ARG A 504 36.97 -20.86 12.49
N GLY A 505 37.38 -21.37 13.66
CA GLY A 505 38.04 -20.55 14.69
C GLY A 505 37.11 -19.95 15.77
N VAL A 506 35.80 -20.03 15.61
CA VAL A 506 34.89 -19.59 16.70
C VAL A 506 34.96 -20.54 17.88
N GLY A 507 35.42 -20.04 19.03
CA GLY A 507 35.45 -20.79 20.32
C GLY A 507 34.07 -20.81 20.95
N LEU A 508 33.86 -21.75 21.91
CA LEU A 508 32.67 -21.84 22.77
C LEU A 508 31.31 -21.85 22.00
N LYS A 509 31.27 -22.48 20.80
CA LYS A 509 30.06 -22.50 19.95
C LYS A 509 28.80 -22.95 20.68
N LYS A 510 28.90 -24.00 21.54
CA LYS A 510 27.75 -24.50 22.31
C LYS A 510 27.26 -23.48 23.33
N PHE A 511 28.16 -22.72 23.95
CA PHE A 511 27.81 -21.65 24.88
C PHE A 511 27.03 -20.52 24.14
N TRP A 512 27.57 -20.05 23.04
CA TRP A 512 26.90 -19.01 22.24
C TRP A 512 25.55 -19.46 21.71
N GLN A 513 25.42 -20.71 21.26
CA GLN A 513 24.13 -21.26 20.83
C GLN A 513 23.12 -21.27 21.98
N ALA A 514 23.52 -21.73 23.16
CA ALA A 514 22.67 -21.71 24.37
C ALA A 514 22.28 -20.27 24.74
N PHE A 515 23.23 -19.34 24.69
CA PHE A 515 23.02 -17.93 25.01
C PHE A 515 22.01 -17.28 24.07
N PHE A 516 22.11 -17.52 22.75
CA PHE A 516 21.17 -16.95 21.77
C PHE A 516 19.79 -17.60 21.80
N ILE A 517 19.60 -18.73 22.45
CA ILE A 517 18.28 -19.36 22.66
C ILE A 517 17.61 -18.86 23.94
N LEU A 518 18.32 -18.18 24.84
CA LEU A 518 17.78 -17.65 26.10
C LEU A 518 16.48 -16.85 25.96
N PRO A 519 16.25 -16.03 24.91
CA PRO A 519 14.97 -15.34 24.73
C PRO A 519 13.76 -16.28 24.82
N TRP A 520 13.89 -17.53 24.38
CA TRP A 520 12.79 -18.51 24.41
C TRP A 520 12.59 -19.18 25.79
N ALA A 521 13.55 -19.06 26.68
CA ALA A 521 13.40 -19.52 28.07
C ALA A 521 12.50 -18.58 28.89
N ILE A 522 12.26 -17.35 28.38
CA ILE A 522 11.42 -16.33 29.01
C ILE A 522 10.05 -16.35 28.33
N PRO A 523 8.93 -16.45 29.09
CA PRO A 523 7.60 -16.30 28.50
C PRO A 523 7.47 -14.97 27.74
N GLU A 524 6.85 -14.99 26.54
CA GLU A 524 6.79 -13.84 25.63
C GLU A 524 6.26 -12.57 26.30
N PHE A 525 5.20 -12.71 27.10
CA PHE A 525 4.62 -11.58 27.83
C PHE A 525 5.58 -10.97 28.85
N ILE A 526 6.31 -11.80 29.60
CA ILE A 526 7.32 -11.31 30.55
C ILE A 526 8.47 -10.62 29.84
N GLY A 527 8.94 -11.20 28.72
CA GLY A 527 9.94 -10.56 27.87
C GLY A 527 9.46 -9.20 27.34
N ALA A 528 8.22 -9.09 26.93
CA ALA A 528 7.63 -7.83 26.49
C ALA A 528 7.60 -6.77 27.60
N LEU A 529 7.22 -7.16 28.85
CA LEU A 529 7.24 -6.26 30.01
C LEU A 529 8.67 -5.80 30.37
N MET A 530 9.67 -6.66 30.21
CA MET A 530 11.08 -6.27 30.43
C MET A 530 11.50 -5.16 29.46
N TRP A 531 11.15 -5.31 28.16
CA TRP A 531 11.42 -4.30 27.16
C TRP A 531 10.61 -3.01 27.38
N LEU A 532 9.35 -3.13 27.84
CA LEU A 532 8.53 -1.98 28.23
C LEU A 532 9.26 -1.12 29.25
N ASN A 533 9.78 -1.72 30.34
CA ASN A 533 10.50 -0.99 31.38
C ASN A 533 11.77 -0.25 30.86
N ILE A 534 12.30 -0.65 29.71
CA ILE A 534 13.40 0.07 29.06
C ILE A 534 12.89 1.29 28.29
N PHE A 535 11.76 1.17 27.59
CA PHE A 535 11.31 2.15 26.60
C PHE A 535 10.15 3.05 27.04
N VAL A 536 9.51 2.80 28.21
CA VAL A 536 8.41 3.65 28.70
C VAL A 536 8.88 5.12 28.75
N PRO A 537 8.15 6.04 28.14
CA PRO A 537 8.45 7.46 28.23
C PRO A 537 8.50 7.94 29.69
N GLU A 538 9.39 8.87 29.98
CA GLU A 538 9.59 9.54 31.27
C GLU A 538 10.14 8.70 32.42
N ILE A 539 9.76 7.43 32.55
CA ILE A 539 10.14 6.57 33.67
C ILE A 539 10.99 5.34 33.27
N GLY A 540 11.06 5.03 31.97
CA GLY A 540 11.89 3.93 31.47
C GLY A 540 13.37 4.22 31.59
N TRP A 541 14.17 3.15 31.61
CA TRP A 541 15.62 3.24 31.76
C TRP A 541 16.27 4.18 30.73
N LEU A 542 15.82 4.13 29.47
CA LEU A 542 16.32 5.00 28.40
C LEU A 542 16.08 6.48 28.69
N SER A 543 14.86 6.83 29.10
CA SER A 543 14.47 8.21 29.44
C SER A 543 15.20 8.71 30.69
N LEU A 544 15.38 7.85 31.70
CA LEU A 544 16.13 8.18 32.92
C LEU A 544 17.62 8.38 32.63
N ALA A 545 18.22 7.55 31.80
CA ALA A 545 19.60 7.68 31.37
C ALA A 545 19.83 9.00 30.59
N ALA A 546 18.90 9.33 29.67
CA ALA A 546 18.97 10.58 28.93
C ALA A 546 18.83 11.82 29.84
N LYS A 547 17.93 11.79 30.83
CA LYS A 547 17.83 12.87 31.84
C LYS A 547 19.09 13.00 32.67
N LYS A 548 19.76 11.89 33.00
CA LYS A 548 20.97 11.90 33.85
C LYS A 548 22.20 12.37 33.10
N TYR A 549 22.40 11.98 31.86
CA TYR A 549 23.62 12.26 31.10
C TYR A 549 23.47 13.39 30.09
N GLY A 550 22.24 13.91 29.85
CA GLY A 550 21.97 15.02 28.95
C GLY A 550 22.52 14.77 27.55
N ASP A 551 23.14 15.78 26.95
CA ASP A 551 23.72 15.73 25.61
C ASP A 551 24.86 14.70 25.45
N ALA A 552 25.45 14.24 26.55
CA ALA A 552 26.46 13.19 26.53
C ALA A 552 25.87 11.79 26.32
N PHE A 553 24.53 11.64 26.37
CA PHE A 553 23.89 10.34 26.17
C PHE A 553 23.84 9.99 24.67
N PRO A 554 24.46 8.87 24.23
CA PRO A 554 24.59 8.54 22.80
C PRO A 554 23.25 8.42 22.05
N LEU A 555 22.16 8.11 22.77
CA LEU A 555 20.83 7.92 22.22
C LEU A 555 19.91 9.13 22.50
N GLN A 556 20.44 10.30 22.84
CA GLN A 556 19.67 11.51 23.10
C GLN A 556 18.75 11.89 21.94
N PHE A 557 19.14 11.59 20.70
CA PHE A 557 18.33 11.82 19.51
C PHE A 557 17.00 11.05 19.50
N LEU A 558 16.84 10.01 20.32
CA LEU A 558 15.59 9.26 20.46
C LEU A 558 14.59 9.96 21.41
N ILE A 559 15.04 10.95 22.18
CA ILE A 559 14.17 11.67 23.10
C ILE A 559 13.31 12.68 22.32
N GLY A 560 12.01 12.64 22.57
CA GLY A 560 11.02 13.45 21.83
C GLY A 560 10.43 12.76 20.59
N TRP A 561 11.03 11.65 20.16
CA TRP A 561 10.47 10.82 19.10
C TRP A 561 9.39 9.84 19.62
N GLU A 562 9.34 9.65 20.94
CA GLU A 562 8.38 8.77 21.62
C GLU A 562 6.91 9.13 21.37
N ARG A 563 6.63 10.30 20.86
CA ARG A 563 5.27 10.74 20.50
C ARG A 563 4.88 10.40 19.07
N THR A 564 5.81 9.86 18.27
CA THR A 564 5.53 9.56 16.87
C THR A 564 5.20 8.09 16.67
N PRO A 565 4.18 7.78 15.86
CA PRO A 565 3.82 6.41 15.50
C PRO A 565 4.97 5.62 14.89
N THR A 566 5.78 6.27 14.05
CA THR A 566 6.94 5.67 13.40
C THR A 566 7.99 5.23 14.42
N PHE A 567 8.23 6.02 15.47
CA PHE A 567 9.15 5.65 16.56
C PHE A 567 8.69 4.35 17.24
N TRP A 568 7.42 4.26 17.64
CA TRP A 568 6.87 3.09 18.28
C TRP A 568 6.96 1.83 17.40
N PHE A 569 6.77 1.96 16.10
CA PHE A 569 6.98 0.84 15.18
C PHE A 569 8.40 0.27 15.28
N PHE A 570 9.42 1.14 15.25
CA PHE A 570 10.82 0.70 15.34
C PHE A 570 11.18 0.17 16.74
N ILE A 571 10.68 0.78 17.81
CA ILE A 571 10.89 0.32 19.17
C ILE A 571 10.31 -1.08 19.38
N PHE A 572 9.09 -1.34 18.90
CA PHE A 572 8.49 -2.67 19.02
C PHE A 572 9.18 -3.75 18.17
N LEU A 573 9.86 -3.37 17.11
CA LEU A 573 10.66 -4.32 16.34
C LEU A 573 11.80 -4.91 17.15
N VAL A 574 12.37 -4.19 18.11
CA VAL A 574 13.48 -4.67 18.95
C VAL A 574 13.09 -5.93 19.73
N PRO A 575 12.07 -5.92 20.60
CA PRO A 575 11.63 -7.12 21.31
C PRO A 575 11.08 -8.21 20.38
N ALA A 576 10.39 -7.83 19.28
CA ALA A 576 9.87 -8.80 18.32
C ALA A 576 11.00 -9.57 17.62
N VAL A 577 12.07 -8.89 17.24
CA VAL A 577 13.25 -9.50 16.63
C VAL A 577 14.00 -10.34 17.67
N TRP A 578 14.21 -9.79 18.88
CA TRP A 578 14.88 -10.49 19.98
C TRP A 578 14.20 -11.81 20.34
N TYR A 579 12.87 -11.85 20.35
CA TYR A 579 12.12 -13.06 20.63
C TYR A 579 12.05 -14.03 19.45
N GLY A 580 12.11 -13.51 18.22
CA GLY A 580 11.88 -14.29 16.99
C GLY A 580 13.12 -14.93 16.37
N PHE A 581 14.31 -14.31 16.49
CA PHE A 581 15.52 -14.77 15.80
C PHE A 581 16.02 -16.16 16.22
N PRO A 582 15.78 -16.68 17.45
CA PRO A 582 16.28 -17.99 17.85
C PRO A 582 15.77 -19.15 16.97
N LEU A 583 14.51 -19.10 16.51
CA LEU A 583 13.97 -20.12 15.60
C LEU A 583 14.74 -20.16 14.29
N ILE A 584 14.96 -18.98 13.73
CA ILE A 584 15.71 -18.83 12.47
C ILE A 584 17.15 -19.29 12.64
N LEU A 585 17.79 -18.92 13.75
CA LEU A 585 19.14 -19.36 14.09
C LEU A 585 19.23 -20.89 14.13
N LEU A 586 18.27 -21.56 14.78
CA LEU A 586 18.23 -23.04 14.87
C LEU A 586 18.00 -23.66 13.48
N ALA A 587 17.07 -23.13 12.70
CA ALA A 587 16.77 -23.63 11.37
C ALA A 587 17.98 -23.51 10.42
N VAL A 588 18.63 -22.34 10.40
CA VAL A 588 19.82 -22.12 9.59
C VAL A 588 20.98 -22.98 10.05
N ASN A 589 21.19 -23.11 11.38
CA ASN A 589 22.25 -23.95 11.93
C ASN A 589 22.03 -25.44 11.62
N ALA A 590 20.79 -25.91 11.63
CA ALA A 590 20.47 -27.27 11.18
C ALA A 590 20.75 -27.44 9.68
N GLY A 591 20.30 -26.49 8.86
CA GLY A 591 20.48 -26.53 7.42
C GLY A 591 21.95 -26.45 6.97
N LEU A 592 22.77 -25.62 7.63
CA LEU A 592 24.22 -25.54 7.32
C LEU A 592 24.94 -26.88 7.54
N LYS A 593 24.45 -27.72 8.46
CA LYS A 593 25.04 -29.04 8.71
C LYS A 593 24.69 -30.06 7.63
N THR A 594 23.65 -29.85 6.84
CA THR A 594 23.25 -30.75 5.74
C THR A 594 24.01 -30.48 4.45
N ILE A 595 24.69 -29.34 4.33
CA ILE A 595 25.45 -28.98 3.14
C ILE A 595 26.83 -29.64 3.19
N PRO A 596 27.20 -30.51 2.22
CA PRO A 596 28.52 -31.14 2.17
C PRO A 596 29.63 -30.11 2.04
N ARG A 597 30.75 -30.33 2.73
CA ARG A 597 31.92 -29.42 2.68
C ARG A 597 32.59 -29.39 1.29
N ASP A 598 32.57 -30.51 0.60
CA ASP A 598 33.16 -30.66 -0.72
C ASP A 598 32.65 -29.62 -1.73
N ILE A 599 31.38 -29.19 -1.59
CA ILE A 599 30.76 -28.15 -2.41
C ILE A 599 31.49 -26.81 -2.22
N TYR A 600 31.83 -26.45 -0.99
CA TYR A 600 32.56 -25.21 -0.69
C TYR A 600 34.04 -25.29 -1.10
N GLU A 601 34.64 -26.46 -0.99
CA GLU A 601 36.03 -26.70 -1.41
C GLU A 601 36.14 -26.61 -2.94
N ALA A 602 35.24 -27.22 -3.68
CA ALA A 602 35.18 -27.10 -5.15
C ALA A 602 35.01 -25.64 -5.59
N ALA A 603 34.08 -24.90 -4.98
CA ALA A 603 33.86 -23.48 -5.28
C ALA A 603 35.10 -22.61 -4.98
N SER A 604 35.83 -22.94 -3.91
CA SER A 604 37.09 -22.26 -3.58
C SER A 604 38.15 -22.48 -4.64
N ILE A 605 38.26 -23.70 -5.20
CA ILE A 605 39.17 -24.05 -6.29
C ILE A 605 38.78 -23.27 -7.57
N ASP A 606 37.47 -23.10 -7.83
CA ASP A 606 36.97 -22.30 -8.95
C ASP A 606 37.12 -20.77 -8.73
N GLY A 607 37.70 -20.34 -7.59
CA GLY A 607 37.98 -18.93 -7.30
C GLY A 607 36.80 -18.12 -6.78
N ALA A 608 35.72 -18.78 -6.31
CA ALA A 608 34.58 -18.10 -5.74
C ALA A 608 34.93 -17.43 -4.39
N ASN A 609 34.59 -16.16 -4.23
CA ASN A 609 34.74 -15.45 -2.99
C ASN A 609 33.60 -15.80 -2.01
N SER A 610 33.74 -15.44 -0.71
CA SER A 610 32.76 -15.77 0.34
C SER A 610 31.35 -15.24 0.05
N TRP A 611 31.23 -14.09 -0.62
CA TRP A 611 29.94 -13.51 -1.00
C TRP A 611 29.26 -14.31 -2.13
N GLN A 612 30.04 -14.74 -3.11
CA GLN A 612 29.56 -15.60 -4.20
C GLN A 612 29.11 -16.96 -3.65
N MET A 613 29.90 -17.57 -2.74
CA MET A 613 29.53 -18.82 -2.07
C MET A 613 28.25 -18.65 -1.24
N LEU A 614 28.09 -17.54 -0.53
CA LEU A 614 26.87 -17.26 0.25
C LEU A 614 25.64 -17.17 -0.67
N HIS A 615 25.69 -16.38 -1.73
CA HIS A 615 24.52 -16.06 -2.56
C HIS A 615 24.16 -17.16 -3.56
N HIS A 616 25.15 -17.84 -4.15
CA HIS A 616 24.91 -18.82 -5.21
C HIS A 616 24.86 -20.27 -4.71
N MET A 617 25.32 -20.52 -3.48
CA MET A 617 25.38 -21.87 -2.93
C MET A 617 24.66 -21.99 -1.58
N THR A 618 25.11 -21.25 -0.58
CA THR A 618 24.58 -21.41 0.79
C THR A 618 23.11 -21.05 0.89
N LEU A 619 22.72 -19.86 0.45
CA LEU A 619 21.31 -19.40 0.55
C LEU A 619 20.35 -20.27 -0.28
N PRO A 620 20.63 -20.64 -1.56
CA PRO A 620 19.75 -21.53 -2.30
C PRO A 620 19.58 -22.91 -1.66
N LEU A 621 20.64 -23.51 -1.13
CA LEU A 621 20.61 -24.83 -0.48
C LEU A 621 19.93 -24.80 0.90
N LEU A 622 19.97 -23.67 1.60
CA LEU A 622 19.29 -23.49 2.88
C LEU A 622 17.77 -23.24 2.72
N MET A 623 17.34 -22.71 1.57
CA MET A 623 15.94 -22.27 1.39
C MET A 623 14.89 -23.36 1.69
N PRO A 624 15.04 -24.63 1.31
CA PRO A 624 14.05 -25.66 1.64
C PRO A 624 13.82 -25.84 3.14
N ILE A 625 14.88 -25.66 3.97
CA ILE A 625 14.81 -25.79 5.44
C ILE A 625 14.40 -24.46 6.09
N LEU A 626 14.87 -23.35 5.54
CA LEU A 626 14.62 -22.01 6.09
C LEU A 626 13.20 -21.52 5.83
N LEU A 627 12.63 -21.83 4.66
CA LEU A 627 11.32 -21.32 4.26
C LEU A 627 10.18 -21.71 5.20
N PRO A 628 10.04 -22.97 5.67
CA PRO A 628 9.06 -23.31 6.70
C PRO A 628 9.19 -22.49 7.99
N ALA A 629 10.43 -22.24 8.43
CA ALA A 629 10.69 -21.42 9.61
C ALA A 629 10.29 -19.95 9.40
N ILE A 630 10.55 -19.39 8.20
CA ILE A 630 10.12 -18.04 7.81
C ILE A 630 8.59 -17.95 7.81
N ILE A 631 7.90 -18.93 7.22
CA ILE A 631 6.42 -18.97 7.14
C ILE A 631 5.84 -19.01 8.56
N ILE A 632 6.34 -19.89 9.42
CA ILE A 632 5.89 -19.99 10.82
C ILE A 632 6.08 -18.65 11.53
N ARG A 633 7.27 -18.03 11.42
CA ARG A 633 7.53 -16.71 12.02
C ARG A 633 6.67 -15.61 11.48
N GLY A 634 6.42 -15.61 10.16
CA GLY A 634 5.51 -14.67 9.52
C GLY A 634 4.08 -14.78 10.06
N ILE A 635 3.56 -16.00 10.20
CA ILE A 635 2.22 -16.24 10.79
C ILE A 635 2.17 -15.74 12.24
N TYR A 636 3.18 -16.04 13.05
CA TYR A 636 3.27 -15.55 14.42
C TYR A 636 3.34 -14.01 14.48
N ALA A 637 4.16 -13.40 13.63
CA ALA A 637 4.28 -11.95 13.59
C ALA A 637 2.97 -11.28 13.16
N PHE A 638 2.26 -11.84 12.17
CA PHE A 638 0.97 -11.33 11.73
C PHE A 638 -0.08 -11.35 12.84
N ASN A 639 -0.08 -12.38 13.68
CA ASN A 639 -1.02 -12.58 14.79
C ASN A 639 -0.45 -12.17 16.15
N GLN A 640 0.62 -11.37 16.19
CA GLN A 640 1.28 -11.02 17.45
C GLN A 640 0.34 -10.23 18.37
N PHE A 641 0.11 -10.76 19.56
CA PHE A 641 -0.80 -10.20 20.56
C PHE A 641 -0.07 -9.70 21.82
N TYR A 642 0.73 -10.55 22.44
CA TYR A 642 1.28 -10.30 23.78
C TYR A 642 2.21 -9.09 23.85
N LEU A 643 2.96 -8.81 22.80
CA LEU A 643 3.84 -7.64 22.75
C LEU A 643 3.02 -6.34 22.86
N PHE A 644 1.97 -6.21 22.05
CA PHE A 644 1.12 -5.02 22.03
C PHE A 644 0.28 -4.91 23.31
N GLN A 645 -0.16 -6.04 23.88
CA GLN A 645 -0.88 -6.08 25.15
C GLN A 645 0.00 -5.61 26.33
N ALA A 646 1.27 -6.00 26.35
CA ALA A 646 2.20 -5.59 27.41
C ALA A 646 2.41 -4.07 27.43
N PHE A 647 2.44 -3.43 26.28
CA PHE A 647 2.60 -1.98 26.13
C PHE A 647 1.31 -1.18 26.31
N LEU A 648 0.14 -1.84 26.51
CA LEU A 648 -1.18 -1.24 26.70
C LEU A 648 -1.50 -0.16 25.64
N PHE A 649 -1.21 -0.46 24.40
CA PHE A 649 -1.38 0.50 23.31
C PHE A 649 -2.86 0.78 23.08
N THR A 650 -3.25 2.05 23.08
CA THR A 650 -4.66 2.48 22.91
C THR A 650 -5.02 2.79 21.45
N GLU A 651 -4.02 3.02 20.58
CA GLU A 651 -4.26 3.42 19.20
C GLU A 651 -4.34 2.20 18.27
N SER A 652 -5.50 2.00 17.65
CA SER A 652 -5.80 0.85 16.80
C SER A 652 -4.90 0.72 15.57
N THR A 653 -4.37 1.83 15.05
CA THR A 653 -3.53 1.86 13.83
C THR A 653 -2.12 1.30 14.01
N PHE A 654 -1.65 1.14 15.26
CA PHE A 654 -0.29 0.69 15.59
C PHE A 654 -0.24 -0.65 16.30
N ALA A 655 -1.30 -1.42 16.21
CA ALA A 655 -1.37 -2.73 16.80
C ALA A 655 -1.87 -3.76 15.78
N THR A 656 -1.52 -5.02 15.99
CA THR A 656 -1.96 -6.09 15.09
C THR A 656 -3.47 -6.28 15.13
N LEU A 657 -4.02 -6.94 14.10
CA LEU A 657 -5.44 -7.33 14.06
C LEU A 657 -5.84 -8.12 15.31
N SER A 658 -5.01 -9.07 15.73
CA SER A 658 -5.28 -9.88 16.92
C SER A 658 -5.41 -9.03 18.18
N TYR A 659 -4.54 -8.03 18.37
CA TYR A 659 -4.63 -7.12 19.50
C TYR A 659 -5.88 -6.24 19.43
N ASN A 660 -6.16 -5.66 18.27
CA ASN A 660 -7.30 -4.77 18.08
C ASN A 660 -8.65 -5.45 18.32
N LEU A 661 -8.76 -6.75 18.06
CA LEU A 661 -9.97 -7.51 18.34
C LEU A 661 -10.33 -7.60 19.81
N PHE A 662 -9.32 -7.61 20.69
CA PHE A 662 -9.50 -7.77 22.14
C PHE A 662 -9.45 -6.44 22.90
N ASN A 663 -8.89 -5.40 22.30
CA ASN A 663 -8.80 -4.11 22.97
C ASN A 663 -10.16 -3.39 22.98
N PRO A 664 -10.76 -3.16 24.18
CA PRO A 664 -12.05 -2.46 24.29
C PRO A 664 -12.02 -1.02 23.76
N SER A 665 -10.84 -0.40 23.75
CA SER A 665 -10.63 0.97 23.26
C SER A 665 -10.43 1.04 21.74
N SER A 666 -10.33 -0.12 21.06
CA SER A 666 -10.27 -0.14 19.59
C SER A 666 -11.63 0.19 18.98
N GLY A 667 -11.63 0.64 17.73
CA GLY A 667 -12.85 0.92 16.98
C GLY A 667 -13.80 -0.29 16.81
N PHE A 668 -13.31 -1.52 17.12
CA PHE A 668 -14.13 -2.73 17.10
C PHE A 668 -15.07 -2.85 18.33
N GLY A 669 -14.77 -2.13 19.44
CA GLY A 669 -15.46 -2.34 20.72
C GLY A 669 -15.19 -3.72 21.32
N GLY A 670 -15.08 -3.82 22.62
CA GLY A 670 -14.88 -5.13 23.28
C GLY A 670 -16.05 -6.09 23.04
N GLY A 671 -15.74 -7.38 22.89
CA GLY A 671 -16.77 -8.43 22.83
C GLY A 671 -17.50 -8.60 21.50
N GLN A 672 -16.93 -8.16 20.39
CA GLN A 672 -17.44 -8.37 19.03
C GLN A 672 -16.95 -9.73 18.48
N PHE A 673 -17.57 -10.83 18.96
CA PHE A 673 -17.08 -12.18 18.62
C PHE A 673 -17.27 -12.54 17.14
N ALA A 674 -18.36 -12.12 16.53
CA ALA A 674 -18.61 -12.34 15.10
C ALA A 674 -17.60 -11.58 14.24
N VAL A 675 -17.25 -10.34 14.60
CA VAL A 675 -16.22 -9.55 13.93
C VAL A 675 -14.86 -10.24 14.02
N SER A 676 -14.51 -10.72 15.22
CA SER A 676 -13.27 -11.50 15.44
C SER A 676 -13.23 -12.74 14.55
N ALA A 677 -14.35 -13.45 14.44
CA ALA A 677 -14.46 -14.63 13.60
C ALA A 677 -14.28 -14.31 12.10
N ILE A 678 -14.91 -13.25 11.61
CA ILE A 678 -14.76 -12.78 10.21
C ILE A 678 -13.30 -12.43 9.92
N ILE A 679 -12.64 -11.66 10.79
CA ILE A 679 -11.26 -11.24 10.58
C ILE A 679 -10.32 -12.44 10.61
N ASN A 680 -10.51 -13.38 11.53
CA ASN A 680 -9.70 -14.58 11.58
C ASN A 680 -9.84 -15.44 10.30
N ILE A 681 -11.05 -15.58 9.76
CA ILE A 681 -11.27 -16.29 8.50
C ILE A 681 -10.58 -15.57 7.35
N LEU A 682 -10.73 -14.24 7.24
CA LEU A 682 -10.03 -13.46 6.24
C LEU A 682 -8.50 -13.60 6.36
N THR A 683 -7.98 -13.58 7.59
CA THR A 683 -6.56 -13.81 7.87
C THR A 683 -6.10 -15.18 7.39
N VAL A 684 -6.84 -16.24 7.71
CA VAL A 684 -6.53 -17.62 7.27
C VAL A 684 -6.54 -17.71 5.74
N LEU A 685 -7.51 -17.11 5.06
CA LEU A 685 -7.56 -17.09 3.59
C LEU A 685 -6.36 -16.37 2.97
N ILE A 686 -5.95 -15.25 3.55
CA ILE A 686 -4.76 -14.49 3.12
C ILE A 686 -3.50 -15.33 3.31
N LEU A 687 -3.34 -15.96 4.48
CA LEU A 687 -2.18 -16.80 4.79
C LEU A 687 -2.12 -18.05 3.87
N ILE A 688 -3.25 -18.71 3.60
CA ILE A 688 -3.34 -19.79 2.63
C ILE A 688 -2.90 -19.31 1.24
N GLY A 689 -3.35 -18.13 0.82
CA GLY A 689 -2.95 -17.51 -0.44
C GLY A 689 -1.43 -17.28 -0.50
N LEU A 690 -0.85 -16.68 0.53
CA LEU A 690 0.59 -16.41 0.63
C LEU A 690 1.41 -17.72 0.61
N VAL A 691 1.07 -18.69 1.43
CA VAL A 691 1.75 -20.01 1.48
C VAL A 691 1.65 -20.72 0.13
N SER A 692 0.48 -20.69 -0.50
CA SER A 692 0.29 -21.31 -1.84
C SER A 692 1.15 -20.67 -2.91
N LEU A 693 1.29 -19.33 -2.88
CA LEU A 693 2.18 -18.60 -3.80
C LEU A 693 3.66 -18.97 -3.57
N PHE A 694 4.07 -19.11 -2.32
CA PHE A 694 5.44 -19.52 -1.98
C PHE A 694 5.72 -20.98 -2.41
N ASN A 695 4.85 -21.92 -2.10
CA ASN A 695 5.03 -23.33 -2.46
C ASN A 695 5.12 -23.53 -3.97
N ARG A 696 4.33 -22.80 -4.77
CA ARG A 696 4.43 -22.87 -6.24
C ARG A 696 5.79 -22.41 -6.78
N ARG A 697 6.40 -21.39 -6.15
CA ARG A 697 7.74 -20.92 -6.54
C ARG A 697 8.84 -21.93 -6.18
N MET A 698 8.65 -22.71 -5.14
CA MET A 698 9.61 -23.75 -4.74
C MET A 698 9.56 -24.96 -5.66
N GLN A 699 8.37 -25.47 -5.96
CA GLN A 699 8.20 -26.63 -6.85
C GLN A 699 8.78 -26.35 -8.25
N SER A 700 8.62 -25.15 -8.80
CA SER A 700 9.22 -24.78 -10.07
C SER A 700 10.75 -24.71 -10.04
N ARG A 701 11.38 -24.55 -8.86
CA ARG A 701 12.85 -24.58 -8.70
C ARG A 701 13.38 -26.00 -8.48
N GLU A 702 12.64 -26.86 -7.79
CA GLU A 702 13.01 -28.27 -7.62
C GLU A 702 13.00 -29.02 -8.96
N GLU A 703 12.00 -28.75 -9.82
CA GLU A 703 11.97 -29.28 -11.19
C GLU A 703 13.18 -28.83 -12.04
N PHE A 704 13.75 -27.63 -11.75
CA PHE A 704 14.95 -27.14 -12.44
C PHE A 704 16.28 -27.74 -11.92
N ILE A 705 16.28 -28.25 -10.67
CA ILE A 705 17.48 -28.86 -10.06
C ILE A 705 17.55 -30.36 -10.38
N HIS A 706 16.42 -31.00 -10.71
CA HIS A 706 16.33 -32.41 -11.07
C HIS A 706 16.19 -32.66 -12.58
N ALA A 707 16.15 -31.61 -13.40
CA ALA A 707 16.26 -31.66 -14.88
C ALA A 707 17.68 -31.33 -15.32
#